data_15774adc93421814212ecd0673e3df53
#
_entry.id   15774adc93421814212ecd0673e3df53
#
_cell.length_a   1.000
_cell.length_b   1.000
_cell.length_c   1.000
_cell.angle_alpha   90.00
_cell.angle_beta   90.00
_cell.angle_gamma   90.00
#
_symmetry.space_group_name_H-M   'P 1'
#
loop_
_entity.id
_entity.type
_entity.pdbx_description
1 polymer ?
#
loop_
_entity_poly.entity_id
_entity_poly.type
_entity_poly.pdbx_seq_one_letter_code
_entity_poly.pdbx_strand_id
1 'polypeptide(L)'
;MSSRHALCFVALATLLSACPEPEPVPPVPNPFEVVPQTESWTLDCLTDPVQVIRTEHNVPHIYATNEGDLGCAAGFITARDRFFQMDLISRNGLGELAPLFGDQGLETDIETRSRYGRQIAEQIVEASSPQLRSRLEGYAQGVNAYIDAVEANLLQPPAEIELAYVLLGFSSPTEMMQPWTILNAAGVASTVNYVSGFETTDISWQSRTEQLAAYGAGLPNEELRHDGAALDIWHNIAPVHPVDSSGGFVPPGARGAPSGRIAPLGPGVAADVMARALDVRDRFESKRHYRVADEPWGSNSWAVGPALSATGNSIVAGDGHLSLTSPSFLHQIHMDTSVLGGGDLHVIGLTVPGMPMIGPGTNGHVAWSHTSQTSDINDYYRDEVVLGADGRPIATRFQGDEVPVKEIDETYTVGAVLGSVARTETVSRWTTGSNRWFVSLEGAEVEGPEADDAAVNIVGRWIVAGDTDGDGLITAITGAATHYNEAHMADRQDGLNKAADVDEWYSELQGMTSYSQHWIVGDDSGNILYTGFQGMPCRTYLPRDEDGVPLPGANPQLLIDGTLYPSFTVDYDANGYIAANKDDELRCTLTGDEYPHGRNPEQGYIINSNNAAWSATFDNDIWNDAYYIGGPWAGTDRASRIRELILEQPQTLESMAGIQNDHKSRYATEFLPVLLEALAWAEDNSADDFQDPATTEGRGALLYLEHQAEIEEARSRLEAWQAAGLIGHSGVETTYHQPTADEVTDSIATMIWNAWWGRFVGATFNDEGLPGLFRPYGDYGRFRTLIAMVDGVGPNGAALASLDPETGESVFWDDITTATRTESRHELAVREFVAALEFLASPFGGDRSGGFNTTDQTVWKWGLKHFVTFESFVAAELGGDELVGGLFADMDITTDNIPLAEPEPPFGDPRRGLPGFPRPCDGGCIDAGGGIRSTDFSYSSGPVMRMVVELDPDGMRGTNIIPGGQVADPGSAYFADQAELWLGNETSPIRFYTDDVIANATGRELLSP
;
A
#
# COMPACT_ATOMS: atom_id res chain seq x y z
N MET A 1 0.28 48.64 -71.89
CA MET A 1 1.53 48.89 -71.21
C MET A 1 1.87 47.65 -70.46
N SER A 2 2.46 46.82 -71.06
CA SER A 2 3.83 46.43 -71.59
C SER A 2 4.68 45.91 -70.45
N SER A 3 4.85 44.59 -70.53
CA SER A 3 6.12 43.88 -70.49
C SER A 3 7.24 44.46 -69.59
N ARG A 4 7.37 43.92 -68.35
CA ARG A 4 8.66 43.96 -67.61
C ARG A 4 8.69 43.01 -66.34
N HIS A 5 7.95 41.96 -66.31
CA HIS A 5 7.94 41.02 -65.07
C HIS A 5 8.19 39.54 -65.41
N ALA A 6 8.76 39.23 -66.54
CA ALA A 6 8.97 37.83 -66.99
C ALA A 6 10.42 37.35 -66.98
N LEU A 7 11.37 38.11 -66.40
CA LEU A 7 12.82 37.77 -66.46
C LEU A 7 13.46 37.51 -65.05
N CYS A 8 12.73 37.59 -63.95
CA CYS A 8 13.30 37.34 -62.59
C CYS A 8 12.97 35.93 -62.02
N PHE A 9 12.11 35.12 -62.66
CA PHE A 9 11.75 33.81 -62.13
C PHE A 9 12.58 32.61 -62.65
N VAL A 10 13.41 32.81 -63.70
CA VAL A 10 14.26 31.74 -64.26
C VAL A 10 15.65 31.73 -63.63
N ALA A 11 16.10 32.81 -62.93
CA ALA A 11 17.41 32.86 -62.28
C ALA A 11 17.40 32.35 -60.80
N LEU A 12 16.21 32.12 -60.19
CA LEU A 12 16.10 31.60 -58.82
C LEU A 12 15.96 30.07 -58.73
N ALA A 13 15.62 29.42 -59.86
CA ALA A 13 15.44 27.94 -59.89
C ALA A 13 16.77 27.17 -60.11
N THR A 14 17.86 27.85 -60.45
CA THR A 14 19.19 27.25 -60.67
C THR A 14 20.17 27.47 -59.53
N LEU A 15 19.76 28.11 -58.40
CA LEU A 15 20.59 28.29 -57.22
C LEU A 15 20.14 27.44 -56.01
N LEU A 16 19.09 26.63 -56.18
CA LEU A 16 18.58 25.70 -55.16
C LEU A 16 19.07 24.26 -55.31
N SER A 17 19.98 23.98 -56.22
CA SER A 17 20.48 22.60 -56.46
C SER A 17 21.94 22.40 -56.02
N ALA A 18 22.44 23.19 -55.06
CA ALA A 18 23.78 22.98 -54.49
C ALA A 18 23.80 23.35 -53.00
N CYS A 19 22.86 22.87 -52.22
CA CYS A 19 23.15 22.60 -50.79
C CYS A 19 23.91 21.28 -50.76
N PRO A 20 25.13 21.23 -50.25
CA PRO A 20 25.75 19.95 -49.92
C PRO A 20 24.79 19.21 -48.97
N GLU A 21 24.58 17.93 -49.19
CA GLU A 21 23.99 17.06 -48.20
C GLU A 21 24.75 17.33 -46.89
N PRO A 22 24.06 17.51 -45.75
CA PRO A 22 24.77 17.65 -44.46
C PRO A 22 25.71 16.44 -44.35
N GLU A 23 26.98 16.70 -44.07
CA GLU A 23 27.89 15.61 -43.75
C GLU A 23 27.24 14.77 -42.63
N PRO A 24 27.25 13.46 -42.71
CA PRO A 24 26.71 12.61 -41.65
C PRO A 24 27.43 12.99 -40.36
N VAL A 25 26.65 13.36 -39.35
CA VAL A 25 27.17 13.61 -37.98
C VAL A 25 27.95 12.36 -37.59
N PRO A 26 29.23 12.46 -37.24
CA PRO A 26 29.99 11.28 -36.82
C PRO A 26 29.21 10.60 -35.68
N PRO A 27 29.12 9.29 -35.70
CA PRO A 27 28.41 8.55 -34.64
C PRO A 27 29.02 8.91 -33.29
N VAL A 28 28.18 9.11 -32.28
CA VAL A 28 28.61 9.30 -30.89
C VAL A 28 29.45 8.08 -30.49
N PRO A 29 30.70 8.25 -30.02
CA PRO A 29 31.50 7.10 -29.59
C PRO A 29 30.77 6.37 -28.49
N ASN A 30 30.66 5.04 -28.60
CA ASN A 30 30.09 4.21 -27.56
C ASN A 30 31.08 4.15 -26.35
N PRO A 31 30.75 4.77 -25.21
CA PRO A 31 31.65 4.81 -24.06
C PRO A 31 31.81 3.44 -23.36
N PHE A 32 30.90 2.51 -23.61
CA PHE A 32 30.84 1.21 -22.93
C PHE A 32 31.76 0.14 -23.52
N GLU A 33 32.42 0.41 -24.65
CA GLU A 33 33.36 -0.54 -25.27
C GLU A 33 34.57 -0.89 -24.37
N VAL A 34 34.83 -0.08 -23.36
CA VAL A 34 35.87 -0.32 -22.35
C VAL A 34 35.48 -1.41 -21.36
N VAL A 35 34.18 -1.70 -21.20
CA VAL A 35 33.67 -2.78 -20.34
C VAL A 35 33.74 -4.09 -21.13
N PRO A 36 34.37 -5.15 -20.58
CA PRO A 36 34.40 -6.46 -21.23
C PRO A 36 32.99 -6.99 -21.52
N GLN A 37 32.75 -7.40 -22.76
CA GLN A 37 31.51 -8.01 -23.16
C GLN A 37 31.39 -9.42 -22.54
N THR A 38 30.33 -9.66 -21.79
CA THR A 38 30.02 -10.94 -21.14
C THR A 38 29.00 -11.75 -21.92
N GLU A 39 28.04 -11.09 -22.56
CA GLU A 39 26.98 -11.73 -23.32
C GLU A 39 26.67 -10.99 -24.62
N SER A 40 26.02 -11.67 -25.56
CA SER A 40 25.46 -11.07 -26.78
C SER A 40 24.21 -11.81 -27.23
N TRP A 41 23.21 -11.04 -27.64
CA TRP A 41 21.93 -11.54 -28.14
C TRP A 41 21.57 -10.87 -29.46
N THR A 42 20.88 -11.57 -30.31
CA THR A 42 20.25 -11.00 -31.52
C THR A 42 18.76 -10.95 -31.26
N LEU A 43 18.18 -9.76 -31.36
CA LEU A 43 16.76 -9.52 -31.09
C LEU A 43 16.15 -8.82 -32.31
N ASP A 44 15.23 -9.47 -33.00
CA ASP A 44 14.60 -8.99 -34.23
C ASP A 44 13.78 -7.68 -34.01
N CYS A 45 13.47 -7.32 -32.76
CA CYS A 45 12.78 -6.08 -32.41
C CYS A 45 13.68 -4.84 -32.40
N LEU A 46 14.99 -4.99 -32.44
CA LEU A 46 15.93 -3.88 -32.44
C LEU A 46 16.15 -3.31 -33.86
N THR A 47 16.35 -2.01 -33.91
CA THR A 47 16.81 -1.29 -35.11
C THR A 47 18.28 -0.92 -35.00
N ASP A 48 18.74 -0.60 -33.81
CA ASP A 48 20.12 -0.24 -33.47
C ASP A 48 20.63 -1.09 -32.28
N PRO A 49 21.96 -1.28 -32.17
CA PRO A 49 22.52 -2.02 -31.04
C PRO A 49 22.27 -1.31 -29.69
N VAL A 50 21.87 -2.08 -28.67
CA VAL A 50 21.66 -1.62 -27.30
C VAL A 50 22.76 -2.19 -26.40
N GLN A 51 23.24 -1.35 -25.46
CA GLN A 51 24.18 -1.74 -24.43
C GLN A 51 23.46 -1.95 -23.11
N VAL A 52 23.65 -3.10 -22.48
CA VAL A 52 23.19 -3.34 -21.11
C VAL A 52 24.40 -3.55 -20.23
N ILE A 53 24.61 -2.66 -19.26
CA ILE A 53 25.69 -2.77 -18.28
C ILE A 53 25.09 -3.27 -16.99
N ARG A 54 25.65 -4.33 -16.43
CA ARG A 54 25.29 -4.82 -15.09
C ARG A 54 26.27 -4.26 -14.06
N THR A 55 25.76 -3.78 -12.95
CA THR A 55 26.56 -3.34 -11.79
C THR A 55 26.32 -4.25 -10.58
N GLU A 56 26.66 -3.79 -9.37
CA GLU A 56 26.42 -4.54 -8.14
C GLU A 56 24.95 -5.00 -8.06
N HIS A 57 24.72 -6.16 -7.48
CA HIS A 57 23.39 -6.76 -7.32
C HIS A 57 22.64 -7.00 -8.65
N ASN A 58 23.36 -7.10 -9.76
CA ASN A 58 22.82 -7.33 -11.08
C ASN A 58 21.88 -6.23 -11.60
N VAL A 59 22.02 -5.00 -11.11
CA VAL A 59 21.20 -3.87 -11.59
C VAL A 59 21.47 -3.61 -13.07
N PRO A 60 20.44 -3.65 -13.94
CA PRO A 60 20.61 -3.39 -15.37
C PRO A 60 20.58 -1.89 -15.69
N HIS A 61 21.59 -1.44 -16.44
CA HIS A 61 21.67 -0.10 -17.02
C HIS A 61 21.54 -0.25 -18.53
N ILE A 62 20.44 0.18 -19.10
CA ILE A 62 20.06 -0.03 -20.51
C ILE A 62 20.25 1.27 -21.28
N TYR A 63 21.12 1.24 -22.30
CA TYR A 63 21.46 2.39 -23.13
C TYR A 63 21.08 2.12 -24.58
N ALA A 64 20.12 2.86 -25.10
CA ALA A 64 19.59 2.75 -26.45
C ALA A 64 19.63 4.10 -27.18
N THR A 65 19.38 4.12 -28.48
CA THR A 65 19.34 5.34 -29.30
C THR A 65 17.90 5.84 -29.53
N ASN A 66 16.89 5.04 -29.17
CA ASN A 66 15.47 5.35 -29.38
C ASN A 66 14.59 4.59 -28.41
N GLU A 67 13.35 5.02 -28.28
CA GLU A 67 12.36 4.45 -27.34
C GLU A 67 11.97 3.01 -27.66
N GLY A 68 11.87 2.64 -28.94
CA GLY A 68 11.52 1.28 -29.35
C GLY A 68 12.60 0.28 -28.97
N ASP A 69 13.85 0.59 -29.25
CA ASP A 69 15.00 -0.25 -28.92
C ASP A 69 15.20 -0.32 -27.39
N LEU A 70 15.00 0.80 -26.68
CA LEU A 70 14.99 0.81 -25.22
C LEU A 70 13.92 -0.14 -24.66
N GLY A 71 12.69 -0.04 -25.17
CA GLY A 71 11.59 -0.92 -24.80
C GLY A 71 11.91 -2.39 -25.04
N CYS A 72 12.40 -2.73 -26.26
CA CYS A 72 12.80 -4.10 -26.62
C CYS A 72 13.84 -4.66 -25.64
N ALA A 73 14.91 -3.93 -25.37
CA ALA A 73 15.92 -4.36 -24.44
C ALA A 73 15.37 -4.48 -23.00
N ALA A 74 14.61 -3.50 -22.52
CA ALA A 74 14.01 -3.55 -21.17
C ALA A 74 13.07 -4.72 -21.01
N GLY A 75 12.22 -5.00 -22.01
CA GLY A 75 11.30 -6.14 -22.01
C GLY A 75 12.02 -7.49 -21.96
N PHE A 76 13.07 -7.67 -22.78
CA PHE A 76 13.88 -8.89 -22.80
C PHE A 76 14.61 -9.10 -21.44
N ILE A 77 15.23 -8.06 -20.90
CA ILE A 77 15.97 -8.11 -19.64
C ILE A 77 15.05 -8.36 -18.44
N THR A 78 13.92 -7.63 -18.36
CA THR A 78 12.98 -7.81 -17.26
C THR A 78 12.30 -9.18 -17.31
N ALA A 79 11.96 -9.67 -18.49
CA ALA A 79 11.40 -11.01 -18.65
C ALA A 79 12.39 -12.09 -18.22
N ARG A 80 13.67 -11.96 -18.56
CA ARG A 80 14.70 -12.89 -18.12
C ARG A 80 14.87 -12.90 -16.59
N ASP A 81 14.75 -11.73 -15.96
CA ASP A 81 14.91 -11.59 -14.52
C ASP A 81 13.62 -11.93 -13.73
N ARG A 82 12.40 -11.68 -14.30
CA ARG A 82 11.13 -11.62 -13.55
C ARG A 82 9.87 -12.03 -14.34
N PHE A 83 9.96 -12.87 -15.38
CA PHE A 83 8.86 -13.14 -16.30
C PHE A 83 7.56 -13.52 -15.60
N PHE A 84 7.57 -14.50 -14.69
CA PHE A 84 6.33 -15.01 -14.10
C PHE A 84 5.62 -13.96 -13.27
N GLN A 85 6.37 -13.18 -12.49
CA GLN A 85 5.84 -12.06 -11.70
C GLN A 85 5.12 -11.05 -12.62
N MET A 86 5.79 -10.59 -13.68
CA MET A 86 5.20 -9.59 -14.57
C MET A 86 4.00 -10.11 -15.35
N ASP A 87 4.01 -11.38 -15.77
CA ASP A 87 2.92 -12.02 -16.50
C ASP A 87 1.67 -12.18 -15.60
N LEU A 88 1.88 -12.61 -14.34
CA LEU A 88 0.81 -12.75 -13.35
C LEU A 88 0.14 -11.41 -13.04
N ILE A 89 0.92 -10.36 -12.80
CA ILE A 89 0.41 -8.99 -12.57
C ILE A 89 -0.39 -8.49 -13.78
N SER A 90 0.14 -8.70 -14.99
CA SER A 90 -0.54 -8.33 -16.25
C SER A 90 -1.89 -9.04 -16.41
N ARG A 91 -1.92 -10.37 -16.20
CA ARG A 91 -3.16 -11.16 -16.30
C ARG A 91 -4.19 -10.73 -15.26
N ASN A 92 -3.75 -10.44 -14.03
CA ASN A 92 -4.64 -9.92 -13.00
C ASN A 92 -5.31 -8.61 -13.45
N GLY A 93 -4.54 -7.66 -13.97
CA GLY A 93 -5.08 -6.38 -14.46
C GLY A 93 -6.02 -6.50 -15.67
N LEU A 94 -5.84 -7.54 -16.49
CA LEU A 94 -6.66 -7.78 -17.67
C LEU A 94 -7.87 -8.72 -17.42
N GLY A 95 -7.91 -9.37 -16.25
CA GLY A 95 -8.87 -10.44 -15.98
C GLY A 95 -8.65 -11.64 -16.91
N GLU A 96 -7.42 -12.19 -16.92
CA GLU A 96 -6.95 -13.28 -17.75
C GLU A 96 -6.17 -14.35 -16.96
N LEU A 97 -6.54 -14.58 -15.70
CA LEU A 97 -5.98 -15.63 -14.85
C LEU A 97 -6.58 -17.01 -15.12
N ALA A 98 -7.85 -17.08 -15.57
CA ALA A 98 -8.55 -18.32 -15.81
C ALA A 98 -7.89 -19.28 -16.83
N PRO A 99 -7.13 -18.82 -17.85
CA PRO A 99 -6.33 -19.71 -18.69
C PRO A 99 -5.26 -20.51 -17.91
N LEU A 100 -4.69 -19.93 -16.82
CA LEU A 100 -3.66 -20.56 -15.99
C LEU A 100 -4.23 -21.33 -14.80
N PHE A 101 -5.32 -20.85 -14.19
CA PHE A 101 -5.82 -21.35 -12.92
C PHE A 101 -7.25 -21.92 -12.99
N GLY A 102 -7.79 -22.06 -14.21
CA GLY A 102 -9.10 -22.66 -14.42
C GLY A 102 -10.23 -21.87 -13.74
N ASP A 103 -11.15 -22.60 -13.09
CA ASP A 103 -12.31 -21.99 -12.41
C ASP A 103 -11.93 -21.07 -11.27
N GLN A 104 -10.80 -21.32 -10.57
CA GLN A 104 -10.31 -20.44 -9.52
C GLN A 104 -9.90 -19.06 -10.07
N GLY A 105 -9.25 -19.04 -11.24
CA GLY A 105 -8.90 -17.79 -11.93
C GLY A 105 -10.12 -17.04 -12.47
N LEU A 106 -11.19 -17.78 -12.86
CA LEU A 106 -12.39 -17.17 -13.46
C LEU A 106 -13.10 -16.21 -12.51
N GLU A 107 -13.20 -16.54 -11.24
CA GLU A 107 -13.84 -15.65 -10.25
C GLU A 107 -13.10 -14.32 -10.16
N THR A 108 -11.76 -14.35 -10.10
CA THR A 108 -10.92 -13.15 -10.10
C THR A 108 -11.05 -12.35 -11.40
N ASP A 109 -11.09 -13.04 -12.54
CA ASP A 109 -11.25 -12.40 -13.85
C ASP A 109 -12.58 -11.65 -13.96
N ILE A 110 -13.68 -12.26 -13.48
CA ILE A 110 -15.00 -11.63 -13.44
C ILE A 110 -14.97 -10.37 -12.56
N GLU A 111 -14.36 -10.45 -11.37
CA GLU A 111 -14.22 -9.30 -10.48
C GLU A 111 -13.42 -8.16 -11.13
N THR A 112 -12.26 -8.48 -11.72
CA THR A 112 -11.39 -7.50 -12.37
C THR A 112 -12.10 -6.79 -13.52
N ARG A 113 -12.81 -7.52 -14.37
CA ARG A 113 -13.54 -6.92 -15.49
C ARG A 113 -14.80 -6.20 -15.06
N SER A 114 -15.45 -6.63 -13.97
CA SER A 114 -16.61 -5.92 -13.39
C SER A 114 -16.25 -4.49 -12.96
N ARG A 115 -15.04 -4.26 -12.43
CA ARG A 115 -14.50 -2.95 -12.07
C ARG A 115 -13.68 -2.27 -13.17
N TYR A 116 -13.87 -2.65 -14.42
CA TYR A 116 -13.27 -2.05 -15.62
C TYR A 116 -11.76 -2.24 -15.81
N GLY A 117 -11.07 -3.17 -15.12
CA GLY A 117 -9.62 -3.33 -15.22
C GLY A 117 -9.09 -3.42 -16.65
N ARG A 118 -9.66 -4.29 -17.48
CA ARG A 118 -9.30 -4.42 -18.91
C ARG A 118 -9.58 -3.14 -19.71
N GLN A 119 -10.73 -2.49 -19.48
CA GLN A 119 -11.11 -1.27 -20.19
C GLN A 119 -10.13 -0.12 -19.88
N ILE A 120 -9.65 -0.02 -18.64
CA ILE A 120 -8.62 0.96 -18.23
C ILE A 120 -7.33 0.71 -19.01
N ALA A 121 -6.87 -0.54 -19.09
CA ALA A 121 -5.70 -0.91 -19.89
C ALA A 121 -5.85 -0.54 -21.38
N GLU A 122 -7.03 -0.78 -21.96
CA GLU A 122 -7.33 -0.40 -23.36
C GLU A 122 -7.31 1.13 -23.54
N GLN A 123 -7.82 1.91 -22.58
CA GLN A 123 -7.76 3.38 -22.61
C GLN A 123 -6.32 3.90 -22.53
N ILE A 124 -5.48 3.32 -21.67
CA ILE A 124 -4.04 3.66 -21.56
C ILE A 124 -3.36 3.42 -22.91
N VAL A 125 -3.61 2.28 -23.55
CA VAL A 125 -3.04 1.98 -24.88
C VAL A 125 -3.52 2.96 -25.93
N GLU A 126 -4.82 3.30 -25.96
CA GLU A 126 -5.39 4.21 -26.96
C GLU A 126 -4.82 5.62 -26.84
N ALA A 127 -4.67 6.11 -25.60
CA ALA A 127 -4.22 7.47 -25.31
C ALA A 127 -2.69 7.66 -25.37
N SER A 128 -1.89 6.58 -25.32
CA SER A 128 -0.43 6.66 -25.29
C SER A 128 0.14 7.47 -26.46
N SER A 129 1.05 8.39 -26.13
CA SER A 129 1.82 9.17 -27.11
C SER A 129 2.62 8.27 -28.05
N PRO A 130 3.01 8.74 -29.24
CA PRO A 130 3.78 7.93 -30.20
C PRO A 130 5.12 7.43 -29.62
N GLN A 131 5.78 8.22 -28.78
CA GLN A 131 7.04 7.86 -28.13
C GLN A 131 6.83 6.76 -27.12
N LEU A 132 5.91 6.95 -26.18
CA LEU A 132 5.57 5.94 -25.16
C LEU A 132 5.05 4.67 -25.82
N ARG A 133 4.17 4.78 -26.82
CA ARG A 133 3.66 3.63 -27.58
C ARG A 133 4.80 2.82 -28.21
N SER A 134 5.80 3.49 -28.81
CA SER A 134 7.00 2.83 -29.36
C SER A 134 7.75 2.04 -28.29
N ARG A 135 7.91 2.61 -27.09
CA ARG A 135 8.55 1.92 -25.95
C ARG A 135 7.74 0.71 -25.49
N LEU A 136 6.42 0.85 -25.32
CA LEU A 136 5.54 -0.22 -24.88
C LEU A 136 5.44 -1.37 -25.90
N GLU A 137 5.38 -1.05 -27.22
CA GLU A 137 5.41 -2.02 -28.30
C GLU A 137 6.76 -2.76 -28.35
N GLY A 138 7.87 -2.03 -28.22
CA GLY A 138 9.21 -2.58 -28.12
C GLY A 138 9.32 -3.51 -26.91
N TYR A 139 8.80 -3.08 -25.74
CA TYR A 139 8.81 -3.88 -24.52
C TYR A 139 8.11 -5.23 -24.71
N ALA A 140 6.91 -5.22 -25.23
CA ALA A 140 6.17 -6.45 -25.52
C ALA A 140 6.94 -7.37 -26.49
N GLN A 141 7.59 -6.80 -27.52
CA GLN A 141 8.42 -7.58 -28.45
C GLN A 141 9.67 -8.16 -27.77
N GLY A 142 10.30 -7.42 -26.86
CA GLY A 142 11.41 -7.90 -26.05
C GLY A 142 11.02 -9.05 -25.13
N VAL A 143 9.87 -8.98 -24.49
CA VAL A 143 9.30 -10.09 -23.70
C VAL A 143 9.09 -11.32 -24.60
N ASN A 144 8.54 -11.14 -25.80
CA ASN A 144 8.35 -12.24 -26.76
C ASN A 144 9.69 -12.84 -27.21
N ALA A 145 10.71 -12.02 -27.43
CA ALA A 145 12.04 -12.51 -27.76
C ALA A 145 12.64 -13.41 -26.64
N TYR A 146 12.32 -13.11 -25.36
CA TYR A 146 12.67 -14.01 -24.25
C TYR A 146 11.89 -15.33 -24.35
N ILE A 147 10.58 -15.30 -24.60
CA ILE A 147 9.75 -16.49 -24.76
C ILE A 147 10.29 -17.37 -25.89
N ASP A 148 10.60 -16.76 -27.04
CA ASP A 148 11.19 -17.45 -28.19
C ASP A 148 12.56 -18.08 -27.87
N ALA A 149 13.37 -17.41 -27.05
CA ALA A 149 14.66 -17.93 -26.61
C ALA A 149 14.49 -19.15 -25.67
N VAL A 150 13.49 -19.16 -24.80
CA VAL A 150 13.11 -20.30 -23.97
C VAL A 150 12.59 -21.45 -24.83
N GLU A 151 11.71 -21.19 -25.80
CA GLU A 151 11.20 -22.23 -26.72
C GLU A 151 12.33 -22.84 -27.56
N ALA A 152 13.30 -22.04 -27.97
CA ALA A 152 14.49 -22.49 -28.68
C ALA A 152 15.53 -23.18 -27.76
N ASN A 153 15.29 -23.30 -26.46
CA ASN A 153 16.21 -23.84 -25.46
C ASN A 153 17.55 -23.07 -25.39
N LEU A 154 17.53 -21.79 -25.66
CA LEU A 154 18.67 -20.89 -25.50
C LEU A 154 18.74 -20.29 -24.09
N LEU A 155 17.58 -20.12 -23.46
CA LEU A 155 17.41 -19.72 -22.07
C LEU A 155 16.57 -20.75 -21.31
N GLN A 156 16.70 -20.76 -19.99
CA GLN A 156 15.85 -21.56 -19.12
C GLN A 156 14.49 -20.88 -18.95
N PRO A 157 13.39 -21.63 -18.79
CA PRO A 157 12.11 -21.05 -18.38
C PRO A 157 12.23 -20.45 -16.96
N PRO A 158 11.30 -19.56 -16.57
CA PRO A 158 11.21 -19.11 -15.18
C PRO A 158 11.08 -20.30 -14.21
N ALA A 159 11.75 -20.21 -13.07
CA ALA A 159 11.76 -21.30 -12.08
C ALA A 159 10.35 -21.65 -11.59
N GLU A 160 9.49 -20.68 -11.44
CA GLU A 160 8.09 -20.84 -11.05
C GLU A 160 7.32 -21.67 -12.09
N ILE A 161 7.54 -21.40 -13.36
CA ILE A 161 6.91 -22.13 -14.45
C ILE A 161 7.47 -23.57 -14.56
N GLU A 162 8.78 -23.72 -14.39
CA GLU A 162 9.44 -25.03 -14.39
C GLU A 162 8.89 -25.95 -13.28
N LEU A 163 8.55 -25.38 -12.11
CA LEU A 163 7.94 -26.13 -11.01
C LEU A 163 6.45 -26.45 -11.28
N ALA A 164 5.72 -25.53 -11.89
CA ALA A 164 4.24 -25.57 -11.94
C ALA A 164 3.66 -26.24 -13.19
N TYR A 165 4.32 -26.19 -14.37
CA TYR A 165 3.68 -26.54 -15.63
C TYR A 165 3.10 -27.96 -15.69
N VAL A 166 3.81 -28.95 -15.16
CA VAL A 166 3.33 -30.34 -15.13
C VAL A 166 2.14 -30.49 -14.17
N LEU A 167 2.20 -29.83 -13.01
CA LEU A 167 1.14 -29.89 -12.00
C LEU A 167 -0.15 -29.26 -12.50
N LEU A 168 -0.03 -28.15 -13.23
CA LEU A 168 -1.16 -27.47 -13.85
C LEU A 168 -1.65 -28.14 -15.14
N GLY A 169 -0.99 -29.21 -15.60
CA GLY A 169 -1.43 -30.02 -16.74
C GLY A 169 -0.94 -29.55 -18.10
N PHE A 170 0.03 -28.62 -18.15
CA PHE A 170 0.66 -28.18 -19.39
C PHE A 170 1.71 -29.19 -19.87
N SER A 171 1.92 -29.26 -21.20
CA SER A 171 2.86 -30.19 -21.79
C SER A 171 4.30 -29.67 -21.85
N SER A 172 4.47 -28.35 -21.78
CA SER A 172 5.76 -27.66 -21.76
C SER A 172 5.66 -26.37 -20.96
N PRO A 173 6.78 -25.85 -20.43
CA PRO A 173 6.82 -24.54 -19.79
C PRO A 173 6.29 -23.41 -20.67
N THR A 174 6.62 -23.42 -21.94
CA THR A 174 6.21 -22.35 -22.89
C THR A 174 4.72 -22.31 -23.19
N GLU A 175 3.96 -23.38 -22.94
CA GLU A 175 2.50 -23.35 -23.01
C GLU A 175 1.87 -22.45 -21.94
N MET A 176 2.56 -22.21 -20.81
CA MET A 176 2.13 -21.26 -19.80
C MET A 176 2.53 -19.82 -20.15
N MET A 177 3.57 -19.65 -20.98
CA MET A 177 4.12 -18.35 -21.36
C MET A 177 3.39 -17.83 -22.58
N GLN A 178 2.40 -16.97 -22.39
CA GLN A 178 1.64 -16.38 -23.50
C GLN A 178 2.41 -15.22 -24.16
N PRO A 179 2.28 -15.04 -25.48
CA PRO A 179 2.83 -13.87 -26.15
C PRO A 179 2.28 -12.56 -25.61
N TRP A 180 3.16 -11.61 -25.38
CA TRP A 180 2.82 -10.28 -24.89
C TRP A 180 2.46 -9.34 -26.04
N THR A 181 1.57 -8.42 -25.73
CA THR A 181 1.19 -7.26 -26.54
C THR A 181 1.35 -6.00 -25.73
N ILE A 182 1.21 -4.84 -26.33
CA ILE A 182 1.18 -3.56 -25.62
C ILE A 182 0.11 -3.54 -24.50
N LEU A 183 -0.98 -4.29 -24.68
CA LEU A 183 -2.05 -4.38 -23.68
C LEU A 183 -1.60 -5.04 -22.37
N ASN A 184 -0.62 -5.93 -22.43
CA ASN A 184 -0.09 -6.59 -21.24
C ASN A 184 0.67 -5.61 -20.34
N ALA A 185 1.50 -4.73 -20.89
CA ALA A 185 2.15 -3.66 -20.13
C ALA A 185 1.13 -2.68 -19.53
N ALA A 186 0.08 -2.33 -20.29
CA ALA A 186 -1.03 -1.53 -19.78
C ALA A 186 -1.85 -2.27 -18.70
N GLY A 187 -1.94 -3.59 -18.76
CA GLY A 187 -2.54 -4.43 -17.73
C GLY A 187 -1.79 -4.35 -16.41
N VAL A 188 -0.45 -4.32 -16.46
CA VAL A 188 0.37 -4.06 -15.26
C VAL A 188 0.07 -2.68 -14.68
N ALA A 189 0.01 -1.63 -15.51
CA ALA A 189 -0.33 -0.28 -15.08
C ALA A 189 -1.73 -0.21 -14.45
N SER A 190 -2.72 -0.91 -15.03
CA SER A 190 -4.08 -1.02 -14.46
C SER A 190 -4.08 -1.70 -13.08
N THR A 191 -3.28 -2.77 -12.89
CA THR A 191 -3.13 -3.42 -11.58
C THR A 191 -2.49 -2.47 -10.56
N VAL A 192 -1.41 -1.80 -10.92
CA VAL A 192 -0.71 -0.85 -10.03
C VAL A 192 -1.65 0.29 -9.61
N ASN A 193 -2.43 0.82 -10.54
CA ASN A 193 -3.43 1.85 -10.23
C ASN A 193 -4.51 1.32 -9.29
N TYR A 194 -5.04 0.13 -9.55
CA TYR A 194 -6.02 -0.51 -8.67
C TYR A 194 -5.50 -0.70 -7.25
N VAL A 195 -4.31 -1.26 -7.11
CA VAL A 195 -3.69 -1.48 -5.79
C VAL A 195 -3.47 -0.17 -5.03
N SER A 196 -3.11 0.89 -5.75
CA SER A 196 -2.77 2.19 -5.16
C SER A 196 -3.99 3.05 -4.83
N GLY A 197 -5.01 3.03 -5.70
CA GLY A 197 -6.11 4.00 -5.68
C GLY A 197 -7.48 3.44 -5.33
N PHE A 198 -7.78 2.20 -5.70
CA PHE A 198 -9.10 1.63 -5.43
C PHE A 198 -9.30 1.38 -3.93
N GLU A 199 -10.49 1.70 -3.41
CA GLU A 199 -10.84 1.48 -2.01
C GLU A 199 -12.32 1.08 -1.87
N THR A 200 -12.67 0.47 -0.74
CA THR A 200 -14.02 -0.02 -0.39
C THR A 200 -14.44 0.44 1.01
N THR A 201 -13.85 1.52 1.45
CA THR A 201 -13.95 2.02 2.84
C THR A 201 -15.39 2.38 3.20
N ASP A 202 -16.14 2.98 2.30
CA ASP A 202 -17.54 3.41 2.53
C ASP A 202 -18.45 2.24 2.91
N ILE A 203 -18.28 1.07 2.27
CA ILE A 203 -19.06 -0.14 2.60
C ILE A 203 -18.79 -0.56 4.05
N SER A 204 -17.53 -0.55 4.44
CA SER A 204 -17.10 -0.88 5.80
C SER A 204 -17.63 0.13 6.81
N TRP A 205 -17.52 1.41 6.48
CA TRP A 205 -17.96 2.51 7.34
C TRP A 205 -19.48 2.52 7.50
N GLN A 206 -20.25 2.27 6.42
CA GLN A 206 -21.70 2.12 6.50
C GLN A 206 -22.07 1.01 7.50
N SER A 207 -21.53 -0.20 7.30
CA SER A 207 -21.80 -1.35 8.18
C SER A 207 -21.43 -1.09 9.64
N ARG A 208 -20.26 -0.49 9.88
CA ARG A 208 -19.79 -0.18 11.24
C ARG A 208 -20.60 0.94 11.89
N THR A 209 -21.02 1.95 11.13
CA THR A 209 -21.86 3.04 11.64
C THR A 209 -23.26 2.53 12.01
N GLU A 210 -23.80 1.59 11.25
CA GLU A 210 -25.05 0.89 11.62
C GLU A 210 -24.89 0.05 12.90
N GLN A 211 -23.75 -0.65 13.05
CA GLN A 211 -23.42 -1.39 14.28
C GLN A 211 -23.25 -0.44 15.48
N LEU A 212 -22.60 0.71 15.28
CA LEU A 212 -22.42 1.73 16.32
C LEU A 212 -23.76 2.26 16.82
N ALA A 213 -24.71 2.52 15.93
CA ALA A 213 -26.05 2.99 16.29
C ALA A 213 -26.84 1.99 17.16
N ALA A 214 -26.51 0.71 17.11
CA ALA A 214 -27.11 -0.35 17.91
C ALA A 214 -26.26 -0.75 19.14
N TYR A 215 -25.02 -0.24 19.23
CA TYR A 215 -24.07 -0.64 20.26
C TYR A 215 -24.47 -0.13 21.66
N GLY A 216 -24.12 -0.87 22.68
CA GLY A 216 -24.39 -0.54 24.09
C GLY A 216 -25.71 -1.14 24.62
N ALA A 217 -26.68 -1.41 23.75
CA ALA A 217 -27.99 -1.90 24.16
C ALA A 217 -27.92 -3.19 24.98
N GLY A 218 -28.39 -3.11 26.25
CA GLY A 218 -28.36 -4.21 27.19
C GLY A 218 -27.02 -4.50 27.85
N LEU A 219 -25.97 -3.72 27.59
CA LEU A 219 -24.69 -3.81 28.29
C LEU A 219 -24.70 -2.99 29.60
N PRO A 220 -23.85 -3.30 30.56
CA PRO A 220 -23.63 -2.41 31.72
C PRO A 220 -23.24 -1.00 31.26
N ASN A 221 -23.73 0.03 31.93
CA ASN A 221 -23.44 1.44 31.58
C ASN A 221 -23.80 1.79 30.12
N GLU A 222 -24.93 1.29 29.64
CA GLU A 222 -25.38 1.36 28.23
C GLU A 222 -25.13 2.74 27.58
N GLU A 223 -25.58 3.83 28.22
CA GLU A 223 -25.45 5.19 27.70
C GLU A 223 -23.97 5.64 27.60
N LEU A 224 -23.15 5.38 28.64
CA LEU A 224 -21.74 5.73 28.64
C LEU A 224 -20.93 4.95 27.60
N ARG A 225 -21.29 3.65 27.40
CA ARG A 225 -20.63 2.84 26.35
C ARG A 225 -21.03 3.29 24.96
N HIS A 226 -22.31 3.54 24.71
CA HIS A 226 -22.77 4.04 23.42
C HIS A 226 -22.12 5.38 23.07
N ASP A 227 -22.23 6.37 23.97
CA ASP A 227 -21.68 7.71 23.73
C ASP A 227 -20.17 7.71 23.68
N GLY A 228 -19.51 6.90 24.51
CA GLY A 228 -18.05 6.71 24.48
C GLY A 228 -17.59 6.10 23.16
N ALA A 229 -18.24 5.05 22.67
CA ALA A 229 -17.92 4.48 21.37
C ALA A 229 -18.08 5.51 20.24
N ALA A 230 -19.15 6.29 20.28
CA ALA A 230 -19.43 7.30 19.26
C ALA A 230 -18.47 8.50 19.31
N LEU A 231 -18.21 9.06 20.50
CA LEU A 231 -17.52 10.33 20.66
C LEU A 231 -16.04 10.18 20.99
N ASP A 232 -15.67 9.21 21.87
CA ASP A 232 -14.30 9.05 22.32
C ASP A 232 -13.47 8.17 21.37
N ILE A 233 -14.14 7.30 20.58
CA ILE A 233 -13.49 6.37 19.66
C ILE A 233 -13.69 6.81 18.20
N TRP A 234 -14.93 6.85 17.74
CA TRP A 234 -15.24 7.13 16.34
C TRP A 234 -15.02 8.57 15.93
N HIS A 235 -15.37 9.50 16.79
CA HIS A 235 -15.18 10.94 16.53
C HIS A 235 -13.84 11.47 17.06
N ASN A 236 -12.99 10.62 17.58
CA ASN A 236 -11.65 10.99 18.00
C ASN A 236 -10.67 10.79 16.83
N ILE A 237 -10.47 11.80 15.98
CA ILE A 237 -9.63 11.76 14.79
C ILE A 237 -8.38 12.63 14.87
N ALA A 238 -8.30 13.54 15.85
CA ALA A 238 -7.15 14.42 16.02
C ALA A 238 -5.87 13.64 16.36
N PRO A 239 -4.73 13.92 15.70
CA PRO A 239 -3.49 13.22 15.97
C PRO A 239 -2.89 13.60 17.32
N VAL A 240 -2.31 12.61 18.03
CA VAL A 240 -1.59 12.84 19.31
C VAL A 240 -0.35 13.71 19.10
N HIS A 241 0.40 13.47 18.05
CA HIS A 241 1.63 14.18 17.70
C HIS A 241 1.51 14.78 16.30
N PRO A 242 0.82 15.92 16.13
CA PRO A 242 0.49 16.45 14.80
C PRO A 242 1.72 16.75 13.95
N VAL A 243 1.70 16.28 12.70
CA VAL A 243 2.68 16.57 11.63
C VAL A 243 1.93 16.93 10.38
N ASP A 244 2.10 18.17 9.90
CA ASP A 244 1.53 18.65 8.66
C ASP A 244 2.49 18.37 7.50
N SER A 245 2.10 17.46 6.60
CA SER A 245 2.90 17.10 5.44
C SER A 245 3.03 18.25 4.43
N SER A 246 2.02 19.09 4.33
CA SER A 246 2.01 20.24 3.41
C SER A 246 2.85 21.43 3.91
N GLY A 247 3.18 21.45 5.20
CA GLY A 247 3.92 22.55 5.82
C GLY A 247 3.14 23.84 5.95
N GLY A 248 1.82 23.76 6.08
CA GLY A 248 0.94 24.90 6.35
C GLY A 248 -0.06 25.24 5.25
N PHE A 249 -0.39 24.30 4.37
CA PHE A 249 -1.48 24.49 3.41
C PHE A 249 -2.81 24.71 4.12
N VAL A 250 -3.56 25.68 3.65
CA VAL A 250 -4.92 25.98 4.11
C VAL A 250 -5.85 25.93 2.90
N PRO A 251 -6.85 25.03 2.88
CA PRO A 251 -7.78 24.92 1.78
C PRO A 251 -8.54 26.24 1.54
N PRO A 252 -8.66 26.72 0.30
CA PRO A 252 -9.47 27.89 0.01
C PRO A 252 -10.93 27.69 0.42
N GLY A 253 -11.50 28.58 1.26
CA GLY A 253 -12.90 28.51 1.69
C GLY A 253 -13.19 27.58 2.86
N ALA A 254 -12.18 27.17 3.64
CA ALA A 254 -12.37 26.44 4.90
C ALA A 254 -13.41 27.12 5.80
N ARG A 255 -14.25 26.35 6.46
CA ARG A 255 -15.35 26.79 7.29
C ARG A 255 -14.92 26.89 8.74
N GLY A 256 -15.35 27.65 9.54
CA GLY A 256 -15.04 28.04 10.91
C GLY A 256 -14.68 26.91 11.90
N ALA A 257 -15.14 27.04 13.16
CA ALA A 257 -14.81 26.09 14.22
C ALA A 257 -15.46 24.72 14.00
N PRO A 258 -14.85 23.62 14.56
CA PRO A 258 -15.38 22.28 14.47
C PRO A 258 -16.82 22.16 14.92
N SER A 259 -17.62 21.38 14.19
CA SER A 259 -19.04 21.17 14.52
C SER A 259 -19.23 20.26 15.74
N GLY A 260 -18.28 19.33 15.95
CA GLY A 260 -18.38 18.25 16.93
C GLY A 260 -19.55 17.27 16.67
N ARG A 261 -20.06 17.24 15.44
CA ARG A 261 -21.22 16.44 15.05
C ARG A 261 -20.82 15.25 14.17
N ILE A 262 -21.45 14.12 14.42
CA ILE A 262 -21.34 12.94 13.57
C ILE A 262 -22.32 13.09 12.40
N ALA A 263 -21.86 12.82 11.18
CA ALA A 263 -22.71 12.84 10.00
C ALA A 263 -23.80 11.74 10.10
N PRO A 264 -25.06 12.07 9.79
CA PRO A 264 -26.16 11.13 9.94
C PRO A 264 -26.12 10.05 8.86
N LEU A 265 -26.60 8.84 9.22
CA LEU A 265 -26.83 7.76 8.27
C LEU A 265 -27.87 8.13 7.22
N GLY A 266 -27.67 7.64 6.01
CA GLY A 266 -28.65 7.62 4.94
C GLY A 266 -29.63 6.44 5.06
N PRO A 267 -30.44 6.16 4.03
CA PRO A 267 -31.24 4.95 3.96
C PRO A 267 -30.35 3.70 3.94
N GLY A 268 -30.72 2.67 4.69
CA GLY A 268 -30.06 1.37 4.71
C GLY A 268 -30.33 0.53 3.46
N VAL A 269 -29.68 -0.62 3.38
CA VAL A 269 -29.92 -1.67 2.40
C VAL A 269 -30.37 -2.94 3.10
N ALA A 270 -30.96 -3.90 2.38
CA ALA A 270 -31.26 -5.20 2.93
C ALA A 270 -30.01 -5.90 3.47
N ALA A 271 -30.14 -6.69 4.54
CA ALA A 271 -29.01 -7.31 5.24
C ALA A 271 -28.15 -8.22 4.35
N ASP A 272 -28.77 -8.93 3.40
CA ASP A 272 -28.08 -9.79 2.43
C ASP A 272 -27.29 -9.00 1.40
N VAL A 273 -27.74 -7.78 1.04
CA VAL A 273 -27.00 -6.85 0.17
C VAL A 273 -25.72 -6.40 0.84
N MET A 274 -25.81 -5.96 2.11
CA MET A 274 -24.65 -5.55 2.88
C MET A 274 -23.67 -6.71 3.10
N ALA A 275 -24.17 -7.90 3.45
CA ALA A 275 -23.35 -9.08 3.64
C ALA A 275 -22.56 -9.45 2.39
N ARG A 276 -23.19 -9.43 1.21
CA ARG A 276 -22.51 -9.67 -0.07
C ARG A 276 -21.53 -8.56 -0.44
N ALA A 277 -21.87 -7.30 -0.15
CA ALA A 277 -20.93 -6.20 -0.40
C ALA A 277 -19.69 -6.31 0.48
N LEU A 278 -19.82 -6.75 1.72
CA LEU A 278 -18.68 -7.05 2.61
C LEU A 278 -17.88 -8.26 2.10
N ASP A 279 -18.50 -9.32 1.57
CA ASP A 279 -17.80 -10.43 0.92
C ASP A 279 -16.99 -9.95 -0.31
N VAL A 280 -17.60 -9.09 -1.15
CA VAL A 280 -16.89 -8.48 -2.30
C VAL A 280 -15.70 -7.65 -1.81
N ARG A 281 -15.89 -6.82 -0.78
CA ARG A 281 -14.81 -6.05 -0.14
C ARG A 281 -13.69 -6.98 0.34
N ASP A 282 -14.01 -8.02 1.09
CA ASP A 282 -13.03 -8.94 1.67
C ASP A 282 -12.23 -9.65 0.58
N ARG A 283 -12.91 -10.07 -0.49
CA ARG A 283 -12.25 -10.65 -1.67
C ARG A 283 -11.34 -9.65 -2.40
N PHE A 284 -11.76 -8.40 -2.51
CA PHE A 284 -10.92 -7.35 -3.11
C PHE A 284 -9.72 -7.02 -2.23
N GLU A 285 -9.91 -6.88 -0.93
CA GLU A 285 -8.82 -6.61 -0.01
C GLU A 285 -7.83 -7.79 0.08
N SER A 286 -8.31 -9.05 0.09
CA SER A 286 -7.44 -10.23 0.10
C SER A 286 -6.60 -10.38 -1.18
N LYS A 287 -7.04 -9.85 -2.30
CA LYS A 287 -6.35 -9.89 -3.60
C LYS A 287 -5.42 -8.68 -3.83
N ARG A 288 -5.37 -7.76 -2.90
CA ARG A 288 -4.33 -6.73 -2.84
C ARG A 288 -3.06 -7.29 -2.22
N HIS A 289 -2.51 -8.35 -2.79
CA HIS A 289 -1.39 -9.14 -2.26
C HIS A 289 -0.10 -8.37 -1.99
N TYR A 290 -0.03 -7.15 -2.47
CA TYR A 290 1.02 -6.21 -2.08
C TYR A 290 0.77 -5.60 -0.70
N ARG A 291 -0.38 -5.93 -0.08
CA ARG A 291 -0.79 -5.56 1.27
C ARG A 291 -1.21 -6.82 1.99
N VAL A 292 -0.55 -7.16 3.07
CA VAL A 292 -1.11 -8.13 4.01
C VAL A 292 -2.40 -7.53 4.54
N ALA A 293 -3.53 -8.21 4.33
CA ALA A 293 -4.88 -7.66 4.52
C ALA A 293 -5.12 -7.09 5.93
N ASP A 294 -4.38 -7.56 6.92
CA ASP A 294 -4.56 -7.24 8.32
C ASP A 294 -3.34 -6.63 8.99
N GLU A 295 -2.22 -6.49 8.28
CA GLU A 295 -1.07 -5.74 8.78
C GLU A 295 -1.21 -4.25 8.44
N PRO A 296 -0.86 -3.35 9.36
CA PRO A 296 -0.84 -1.94 9.07
C PRO A 296 0.20 -1.69 7.98
N TRP A 297 -0.28 -1.56 6.76
CA TRP A 297 0.54 -1.12 5.65
C TRP A 297 0.91 0.33 5.86
N GLY A 298 2.07 0.67 5.45
CA GLY A 298 2.57 2.01 5.61
C GLY A 298 3.65 2.28 4.59
N SER A 299 4.11 3.46 4.59
CA SER A 299 5.30 3.90 3.89
C SER A 299 5.83 5.11 4.62
N ASN A 300 7.08 5.45 4.40
CA ASN A 300 7.60 6.74 4.83
C ASN A 300 8.24 7.42 3.62
N SER A 301 8.04 8.70 3.49
CA SER A 301 8.79 9.51 2.56
C SER A 301 8.99 10.89 3.14
N TRP A 302 10.19 11.43 3.00
CA TRP A 302 10.51 12.76 3.49
C TRP A 302 11.61 13.42 2.67
N ALA A 303 11.64 14.74 2.74
CA ALA A 303 12.69 15.52 2.13
C ALA A 303 13.16 16.62 3.09
N VAL A 304 14.43 16.96 3.00
CA VAL A 304 15.00 18.15 3.63
C VAL A 304 15.53 19.10 2.56
N GLY A 305 15.25 20.38 2.75
CA GLY A 305 15.81 21.45 1.93
C GLY A 305 17.19 21.91 2.42
N PRO A 306 17.81 22.87 1.73
CA PRO A 306 19.18 23.34 1.98
C PRO A 306 19.46 23.77 3.41
N ALA A 307 18.46 24.30 4.12
CA ALA A 307 18.63 24.81 5.49
C ALA A 307 18.88 23.72 6.54
N LEU A 308 18.42 22.50 6.28
CA LEU A 308 18.54 21.34 7.17
C LEU A 308 19.53 20.29 6.63
N SER A 309 20.09 20.50 5.46
CA SER A 309 21.11 19.64 4.86
C SER A 309 22.52 20.11 5.26
N ALA A 310 23.40 19.18 5.56
CA ALA A 310 24.80 19.48 5.86
C ALA A 310 25.60 19.98 4.65
N THR A 311 25.16 19.63 3.46
CA THR A 311 25.79 20.00 2.18
C THR A 311 25.17 21.25 1.56
N GLY A 312 23.96 21.65 2.02
CA GLY A 312 23.19 22.72 1.40
C GLY A 312 22.37 22.27 0.18
N ASN A 313 22.27 20.98 -0.07
CA ASN A 313 21.50 20.37 -1.16
C ASN A 313 20.14 19.88 -0.66
N SER A 314 19.20 19.60 -1.56
CA SER A 314 18.00 18.84 -1.20
C SER A 314 18.33 17.35 -1.06
N ILE A 315 17.70 16.68 -0.09
CA ILE A 315 17.82 15.22 0.11
C ILE A 315 16.41 14.64 0.24
N VAL A 316 16.12 13.62 -0.58
CA VAL A 316 14.84 12.90 -0.60
C VAL A 316 15.06 11.48 -0.13
N ALA A 317 14.22 11.00 0.79
CA ALA A 317 14.20 9.63 1.26
C ALA A 317 12.84 8.98 1.00
N GLY A 318 12.85 7.71 0.65
CA GLY A 318 11.66 6.91 0.42
C GLY A 318 11.81 5.49 0.94
N ASP A 319 10.74 5.01 1.56
CA ASP A 319 10.69 3.77 2.31
C ASP A 319 9.25 3.20 2.18
N GLY A 320 8.96 2.55 1.04
CA GLY A 320 7.66 1.96 0.74
C GLY A 320 7.48 0.63 1.49
N HIS A 321 6.44 0.49 2.32
CA HIS A 321 6.14 -0.74 3.04
C HIS A 321 5.03 -1.51 2.35
N LEU A 322 5.37 -2.67 1.82
CA LEU A 322 4.47 -3.63 1.17
C LEU A 322 4.79 -5.05 1.69
N SER A 323 4.11 -6.04 1.16
CA SER A 323 4.42 -7.44 1.46
C SER A 323 5.86 -7.77 1.09
N LEU A 324 6.56 -8.45 1.99
CA LEU A 324 7.94 -8.90 1.82
C LEU A 324 7.93 -10.25 1.11
N THR A 325 8.13 -10.23 -0.20
CA THR A 325 8.07 -11.42 -1.04
C THR A 325 9.41 -11.73 -1.71
N SER A 326 9.54 -12.96 -2.17
CA SER A 326 10.62 -13.43 -3.02
C SER A 326 10.04 -13.90 -4.39
N PRO A 327 10.44 -13.28 -5.51
CA PRO A 327 11.24 -12.05 -5.58
C PRO A 327 10.54 -10.82 -4.98
N SER A 328 11.32 -9.79 -4.67
CA SER A 328 10.77 -8.50 -4.24
C SER A 328 9.75 -7.96 -5.22
N PHE A 329 8.71 -7.26 -4.71
CA PHE A 329 7.70 -6.64 -5.56
C PHE A 329 8.29 -5.65 -6.57
N LEU A 330 9.33 -4.91 -6.17
CA LEU A 330 10.00 -3.92 -7.01
C LEU A 330 11.27 -4.47 -7.66
N HIS A 331 11.55 -3.97 -8.85
CA HIS A 331 12.75 -4.25 -9.64
C HIS A 331 13.50 -2.93 -9.91
N GLN A 332 14.80 -2.87 -9.63
CA GLN A 332 15.62 -1.70 -9.90
C GLN A 332 16.14 -1.74 -11.33
N ILE A 333 15.99 -0.65 -12.06
CA ILE A 333 16.39 -0.53 -13.47
C ILE A 333 16.82 0.89 -13.82
N HIS A 334 17.83 1.03 -14.68
CA HIS A 334 18.25 2.28 -15.29
C HIS A 334 17.95 2.26 -16.80
N MET A 335 17.29 3.28 -17.29
CA MET A 335 16.89 3.44 -18.68
C MET A 335 17.41 4.75 -19.25
N ASP A 336 18.12 4.67 -20.38
CA ASP A 336 18.76 5.83 -20.98
C ASP A 336 18.67 5.80 -22.51
N THR A 337 18.16 6.90 -23.11
CA THR A 337 18.18 7.15 -24.55
C THR A 337 19.06 8.36 -24.91
N SER A 338 19.68 9.02 -23.93
CA SER A 338 20.42 10.27 -24.12
C SER A 338 21.91 10.06 -24.38
N VAL A 339 22.58 9.16 -23.64
CA VAL A 339 24.03 8.95 -23.67
C VAL A 339 24.54 8.48 -25.03
N LEU A 340 23.82 7.56 -25.68
CA LEU A 340 24.14 7.11 -27.05
C LEU A 340 23.59 8.07 -28.12
N GLY A 341 22.80 9.06 -27.71
CA GLY A 341 22.19 10.08 -28.58
C GLY A 341 20.90 9.59 -29.21
N GLY A 342 19.94 10.50 -29.38
CA GLY A 342 18.67 10.26 -30.07
C GLY A 342 17.42 10.46 -29.23
N GLY A 343 17.47 10.36 -27.88
CA GLY A 343 16.35 10.60 -26.99
C GLY A 343 16.69 11.50 -25.80
N ASP A 344 15.74 11.67 -24.90
CA ASP A 344 15.77 12.57 -23.74
C ASP A 344 15.52 11.85 -22.39
N LEU A 345 15.31 10.53 -22.39
CA LEU A 345 15.12 9.76 -21.20
C LEU A 345 16.47 9.40 -20.56
N HIS A 346 16.64 9.70 -19.29
CA HIS A 346 17.76 9.29 -18.46
C HIS A 346 17.27 9.17 -17.02
N VAL A 347 16.90 7.96 -16.58
CA VAL A 347 16.21 7.75 -15.33
C VAL A 347 16.62 6.42 -14.69
N ILE A 348 16.81 6.41 -13.37
CA ILE A 348 17.04 5.21 -12.56
C ILE A 348 16.08 5.18 -11.39
N GLY A 349 15.63 4.01 -11.02
CA GLY A 349 14.81 3.82 -9.84
C GLY A 349 14.16 2.46 -9.82
N LEU A 350 12.99 2.39 -9.23
CA LEU A 350 12.25 1.18 -8.99
C LEU A 350 10.99 1.14 -9.84
N THR A 351 10.73 -0.02 -10.43
CA THR A 351 9.55 -0.29 -11.24
C THR A 351 8.86 -1.56 -10.80
N VAL A 352 7.58 -1.68 -11.08
CA VAL A 352 6.89 -2.97 -11.07
C VAL A 352 7.24 -3.70 -12.34
N PRO A 353 7.76 -4.94 -12.28
CA PRO A 353 8.08 -5.72 -13.48
C PRO A 353 6.90 -5.79 -14.44
N GLY A 354 7.16 -5.50 -15.73
CA GLY A 354 6.13 -5.41 -16.76
C GLY A 354 5.79 -3.99 -17.20
N MET A 355 6.30 -2.97 -16.50
CA MET A 355 6.07 -1.56 -16.81
C MET A 355 7.40 -0.85 -17.07
N PRO A 356 7.70 -0.38 -18.29
CA PRO A 356 8.98 0.29 -18.63
C PRO A 356 8.97 1.77 -18.24
N MET A 357 8.66 2.07 -16.99
CA MET A 357 8.62 3.42 -16.38
C MET A 357 9.05 3.32 -14.93
N ILE A 358 9.62 4.40 -14.39
CA ILE A 358 10.09 4.44 -13.01
C ILE A 358 9.02 5.04 -12.10
N GLY A 359 8.65 4.29 -11.07
CA GLY A 359 7.84 4.77 -9.95
C GLY A 359 8.68 5.71 -9.07
N PRO A 360 9.17 5.30 -7.89
CA PRO A 360 10.13 6.09 -7.12
C PRO A 360 11.52 6.02 -7.74
N GLY A 361 12.22 7.17 -7.81
CA GLY A 361 13.54 7.23 -8.46
C GLY A 361 14.09 8.63 -8.65
N THR A 362 15.00 8.75 -9.61
CA THR A 362 15.63 10.03 -9.98
C THR A 362 16.04 10.04 -11.44
N ASN A 363 15.98 11.22 -12.06
CA ASN A 363 16.57 11.49 -13.38
C ASN A 363 17.86 12.34 -13.31
N GLY A 364 18.41 12.48 -12.10
CA GLY A 364 19.61 13.26 -11.84
C GLY A 364 19.36 14.73 -11.53
N HIS A 365 18.23 15.30 -11.97
CA HIS A 365 17.78 16.66 -11.70
C HIS A 365 16.68 16.68 -10.62
N VAL A 366 15.79 15.73 -10.68
CA VAL A 366 14.68 15.56 -9.73
C VAL A 366 14.76 14.16 -9.11
N ALA A 367 14.50 14.06 -7.83
CA ALA A 367 14.25 12.79 -7.14
C ALA A 367 12.85 12.80 -6.52
N TRP A 368 12.17 11.66 -6.56
CA TRP A 368 10.82 11.55 -6.03
C TRP A 368 10.60 10.20 -5.35
N SER A 369 9.78 10.25 -4.33
CA SER A 369 9.23 9.09 -3.64
C SER A 369 7.80 9.37 -3.22
N HIS A 370 7.09 8.34 -2.78
CA HIS A 370 5.69 8.48 -2.41
C HIS A 370 5.28 7.53 -1.29
N THR A 371 4.13 7.86 -0.69
CA THR A 371 3.42 7.00 0.26
C THR A 371 1.95 6.94 -0.12
N SER A 372 1.26 5.85 0.19
CA SER A 372 -0.18 5.75 -0.10
C SER A 372 -0.97 6.81 0.66
N GLN A 373 -1.90 7.47 -0.04
CA GLN A 373 -2.67 8.59 0.48
C GLN A 373 -4.02 8.18 1.07
N THR A 374 -4.62 7.08 0.60
CA THR A 374 -5.97 6.67 1.01
C THR A 374 -7.02 7.77 0.82
N SER A 375 -6.93 8.51 -0.28
CA SER A 375 -7.95 9.47 -0.66
C SER A 375 -9.21 8.74 -1.11
N ASP A 376 -10.36 9.32 -0.78
CA ASP A 376 -11.67 8.83 -1.18
C ASP A 376 -11.95 9.22 -2.65
N ILE A 377 -11.64 8.30 -3.54
CA ILE A 377 -11.81 8.42 -5.00
C ILE A 377 -12.84 7.45 -5.56
N ASN A 378 -13.49 6.68 -4.69
CA ASN A 378 -14.58 5.78 -5.01
C ASN A 378 -15.79 6.13 -4.15
N ASP A 379 -16.92 6.44 -4.78
CA ASP A 379 -18.19 6.62 -4.08
C ASP A 379 -19.08 5.39 -4.26
N TYR A 380 -19.67 4.89 -3.18
CA TYR A 380 -20.64 3.80 -3.22
C TYR A 380 -22.05 4.31 -2.96
N TYR A 381 -23.00 3.73 -3.67
CA TYR A 381 -24.38 4.18 -3.70
C TYR A 381 -25.34 3.07 -3.28
N ARG A 382 -26.36 3.43 -2.53
CA ARG A 382 -27.53 2.61 -2.33
C ARG A 382 -28.51 2.94 -3.44
N ASP A 383 -28.84 1.97 -4.30
CA ASP A 383 -29.80 2.09 -5.39
C ASP A 383 -31.07 1.26 -5.14
N GLU A 384 -32.18 1.68 -5.76
CA GLU A 384 -33.42 0.89 -5.86
C GLU A 384 -33.55 0.32 -7.26
N VAL A 385 -33.67 -1.02 -7.34
CA VAL A 385 -33.70 -1.77 -8.59
C VAL A 385 -35.12 -2.08 -9.02
N VAL A 386 -35.42 -1.91 -10.30
CA VAL A 386 -36.68 -2.31 -10.92
C VAL A 386 -36.47 -3.56 -11.74
N LEU A 387 -37.32 -4.58 -11.48
CA LEU A 387 -37.25 -5.86 -12.20
C LEU A 387 -38.20 -5.90 -13.40
N GLY A 388 -37.77 -6.56 -14.46
CA GLY A 388 -38.60 -6.94 -15.59
C GLY A 388 -39.56 -8.09 -15.26
N ALA A 389 -40.41 -8.41 -16.21
CA ALA A 389 -41.35 -9.54 -16.09
C ALA A 389 -40.67 -10.91 -15.98
N ASP A 390 -39.43 -10.98 -16.37
CA ASP A 390 -38.54 -12.13 -16.31
C ASP A 390 -37.75 -12.22 -14.98
N GLY A 391 -37.95 -11.26 -14.05
CA GLY A 391 -37.25 -11.20 -12.77
C GLY A 391 -35.84 -10.60 -12.84
N ARG A 392 -35.38 -10.15 -14.01
CA ARG A 392 -34.04 -9.55 -14.16
C ARG A 392 -34.08 -8.04 -13.97
N PRO A 393 -32.98 -7.39 -13.48
CA PRO A 393 -32.86 -5.94 -13.41
C PRO A 393 -33.06 -5.27 -14.78
N ILE A 394 -33.96 -4.27 -14.87
CA ILE A 394 -34.18 -3.50 -16.10
C ILE A 394 -33.91 -1.99 -15.92
N ALA A 395 -33.96 -1.48 -14.69
CA ALA A 395 -33.73 -0.07 -14.39
C ALA A 395 -33.33 0.11 -12.93
N THR A 396 -32.76 1.28 -12.61
CA THR A 396 -32.66 1.82 -11.24
C THR A 396 -33.56 3.04 -11.13
N ARG A 397 -34.04 3.35 -9.91
CA ARG A 397 -34.81 4.57 -9.64
C ARG A 397 -33.88 5.75 -9.42
N PHE A 398 -34.16 6.87 -10.08
CA PHE A 398 -33.42 8.11 -9.88
C PHE A 398 -34.39 9.29 -9.97
N GLN A 399 -34.51 10.07 -8.89
CA GLN A 399 -35.40 11.25 -8.77
C GLN A 399 -36.85 10.99 -9.21
N GLY A 400 -37.31 9.78 -8.97
CA GLY A 400 -38.65 9.30 -9.32
C GLY A 400 -38.83 8.72 -10.70
N ASP A 401 -37.79 8.77 -11.53
CA ASP A 401 -37.78 8.15 -12.86
C ASP A 401 -37.12 6.75 -12.83
N GLU A 402 -37.48 5.90 -13.79
CA GLU A 402 -36.78 4.62 -14.03
C GLU A 402 -35.70 4.81 -15.10
N VAL A 403 -34.43 4.66 -14.70
CA VAL A 403 -33.26 4.79 -15.59
C VAL A 403 -32.77 3.40 -15.96
N PRO A 404 -32.78 3.02 -17.26
CA PRO A 404 -32.38 1.67 -17.69
C PRO A 404 -30.98 1.28 -17.25
N VAL A 405 -30.80 0.05 -16.76
CA VAL A 405 -29.49 -0.56 -16.54
C VAL A 405 -28.90 -1.05 -17.86
N LYS A 406 -27.58 -1.27 -17.86
CA LYS A 406 -26.86 -1.84 -19.00
C LYS A 406 -26.34 -3.21 -18.62
N GLU A 407 -26.62 -4.18 -19.46
CA GLU A 407 -26.01 -5.51 -19.44
C GLU A 407 -24.90 -5.55 -20.48
N ILE A 408 -23.70 -5.95 -20.08
CA ILE A 408 -22.50 -5.95 -20.93
C ILE A 408 -21.87 -7.35 -20.87
N ASP A 409 -21.90 -8.06 -21.98
CA ASP A 409 -21.34 -9.39 -22.09
C ASP A 409 -19.82 -9.36 -22.12
N GLU A 410 -19.19 -10.10 -21.21
CA GLU A 410 -17.77 -10.36 -21.16
C GLU A 410 -17.48 -11.82 -21.45
N THR A 411 -16.45 -12.09 -22.24
CA THR A 411 -16.08 -13.46 -22.63
C THR A 411 -14.77 -13.86 -21.96
N TYR A 412 -14.76 -15.01 -21.30
CA TYR A 412 -13.65 -15.55 -20.55
C TYR A 412 -13.19 -16.87 -21.17
N THR A 413 -11.89 -17.12 -21.21
CA THR A 413 -11.30 -18.39 -21.59
C THR A 413 -10.84 -19.11 -20.31
N VAL A 414 -11.38 -20.29 -20.05
CA VAL A 414 -11.03 -21.11 -18.88
C VAL A 414 -10.15 -22.27 -19.34
N GLY A 415 -8.99 -22.43 -18.69
CA GLY A 415 -8.03 -23.51 -19.00
C GLY A 415 -8.45 -24.87 -18.42
N ALA A 416 -7.93 -25.95 -18.99
CA ALA A 416 -8.12 -27.32 -18.47
C ALA A 416 -7.09 -27.62 -17.37
N VAL A 417 -7.11 -26.88 -16.27
CA VAL A 417 -6.14 -26.92 -15.18
C VAL A 417 -6.83 -27.12 -13.84
N LEU A 418 -6.17 -27.71 -12.86
CA LEU A 418 -6.67 -27.92 -11.49
C LEU A 418 -8.05 -28.58 -11.43
N GLY A 419 -8.37 -29.46 -12.40
CA GLY A 419 -9.66 -30.15 -12.49
C GLY A 419 -10.74 -29.42 -13.27
N SER A 420 -10.50 -28.19 -13.69
CA SER A 420 -11.39 -27.43 -14.57
C SER A 420 -11.46 -28.01 -15.99
N VAL A 421 -12.55 -27.75 -16.69
CA VAL A 421 -12.75 -28.16 -18.10
C VAL A 421 -12.52 -26.94 -18.99
N ALA A 422 -11.65 -27.10 -19.99
CA ALA A 422 -11.41 -26.02 -20.96
C ALA A 422 -12.72 -25.60 -21.64
N ARG A 423 -13.03 -24.34 -21.58
CA ARG A 423 -14.24 -23.75 -22.17
C ARG A 423 -14.09 -22.25 -22.40
N THR A 424 -14.98 -21.74 -23.20
CA THR A 424 -15.23 -20.29 -23.25
C THR A 424 -16.54 -20.03 -22.54
N GLU A 425 -16.57 -19.07 -21.64
CA GLU A 425 -17.75 -18.71 -20.89
C GLU A 425 -18.07 -17.22 -21.08
N THR A 426 -19.36 -16.91 -21.23
CA THR A 426 -19.81 -15.52 -21.30
C THR A 426 -20.59 -15.20 -20.04
N VAL A 427 -20.13 -14.19 -19.33
CA VAL A 427 -20.77 -13.68 -18.11
C VAL A 427 -21.02 -12.19 -18.29
N SER A 428 -22.28 -11.76 -18.08
CA SER A 428 -22.63 -10.35 -18.18
C SER A 428 -22.28 -9.61 -16.92
N ARG A 429 -21.64 -8.44 -17.03
CA ARG A 429 -21.54 -7.45 -15.95
C ARG A 429 -22.64 -6.41 -16.09
N TRP A 430 -23.03 -5.82 -14.97
CA TRP A 430 -24.16 -4.91 -14.90
C TRP A 430 -23.72 -3.52 -14.45
N THR A 431 -24.27 -2.47 -15.09
CA THR A 431 -24.07 -1.09 -14.67
C THR A 431 -25.41 -0.35 -14.65
N THR A 432 -25.48 0.70 -13.82
CA THR A 432 -26.58 1.65 -13.86
C THR A 432 -26.53 2.48 -15.15
N GLY A 433 -27.56 3.24 -15.43
CA GLY A 433 -27.58 4.18 -16.55
C GLY A 433 -26.47 5.24 -16.48
N SER A 434 -25.97 5.56 -15.28
CA SER A 434 -24.86 6.48 -14.99
C SER A 434 -23.49 5.79 -14.93
N ASN A 435 -23.38 4.56 -15.41
CA ASN A 435 -22.17 3.73 -15.44
C ASN A 435 -21.60 3.34 -14.05
N ARG A 436 -22.39 3.38 -12.97
CA ARG A 436 -22.00 2.76 -11.72
C ARG A 436 -22.09 1.24 -11.87
N TRP A 437 -21.06 0.51 -11.47
CA TRP A 437 -21.05 -0.96 -11.50
C TRP A 437 -21.78 -1.53 -10.28
N PHE A 438 -22.45 -2.66 -10.46
CA PHE A 438 -23.11 -3.35 -9.35
C PHE A 438 -22.08 -4.07 -8.48
N VAL A 439 -22.06 -3.78 -7.19
CA VAL A 439 -21.27 -4.45 -6.15
C VAL A 439 -22.03 -5.59 -5.55
N SER A 440 -23.30 -5.35 -5.22
CA SER A 440 -24.21 -6.34 -4.65
C SER A 440 -25.67 -6.04 -5.05
N LEU A 441 -26.52 -7.06 -4.97
CA LEU A 441 -27.93 -6.99 -5.33
C LEU A 441 -28.75 -7.83 -4.35
N GLU A 442 -29.91 -7.33 -3.95
CA GLU A 442 -30.87 -8.04 -3.11
C GLU A 442 -31.49 -9.24 -3.82
N GLY A 443 -31.54 -10.39 -3.11
CA GLY A 443 -32.14 -11.59 -3.65
C GLY A 443 -31.51 -12.88 -3.13
N ALA A 444 -31.91 -13.99 -3.68
CA ALA A 444 -31.41 -15.31 -3.33
C ALA A 444 -30.15 -15.65 -4.16
N GLU A 445 -29.09 -16.08 -3.49
CA GLU A 445 -27.90 -16.60 -4.16
C GLU A 445 -28.18 -18.04 -4.64
N VAL A 446 -27.72 -18.36 -5.87
CA VAL A 446 -27.86 -19.66 -6.53
C VAL A 446 -26.52 -20.14 -7.08
N GLU A 447 -26.38 -21.44 -7.35
CA GLU A 447 -25.12 -22.04 -7.79
C GLU A 447 -24.71 -21.61 -9.23
N GLY A 448 -25.66 -21.17 -10.06
CA GLY A 448 -25.36 -20.74 -11.42
C GLY A 448 -26.62 -20.36 -12.22
N PRO A 449 -26.49 -19.94 -13.46
CA PRO A 449 -27.60 -19.50 -14.31
C PRO A 449 -28.57 -20.64 -14.65
N GLU A 450 -28.11 -21.89 -14.57
CA GLU A 450 -28.96 -23.06 -14.84
C GLU A 450 -30.00 -23.33 -13.74
N ALA A 451 -29.79 -22.73 -12.54
CA ALA A 451 -30.68 -22.90 -11.40
C ALA A 451 -31.97 -22.09 -11.57
N ASP A 452 -31.91 -20.94 -12.21
CA ASP A 452 -33.03 -20.06 -12.50
C ASP A 452 -32.70 -19.15 -13.70
N ASP A 453 -33.58 -19.03 -14.66
CA ASP A 453 -33.41 -18.16 -15.85
C ASP A 453 -33.34 -16.65 -15.48
N ALA A 454 -33.85 -16.28 -14.28
CA ALA A 454 -33.78 -14.92 -13.76
C ALA A 454 -32.44 -14.58 -13.11
N ALA A 455 -31.58 -15.57 -12.88
CA ALA A 455 -30.30 -15.36 -12.23
C ALA A 455 -29.39 -14.43 -13.03
N VAL A 456 -28.79 -13.47 -12.35
CA VAL A 456 -27.81 -12.53 -12.90
C VAL A 456 -26.50 -12.65 -12.14
N ASN A 457 -25.36 -12.50 -12.83
CA ASN A 457 -24.07 -12.51 -12.18
C ASN A 457 -23.74 -11.10 -11.65
N ILE A 458 -23.46 -10.99 -10.36
CA ILE A 458 -23.01 -9.77 -9.71
C ILE A 458 -21.66 -10.08 -9.06
N VAL A 459 -20.58 -9.63 -9.68
CA VAL A 459 -19.21 -9.77 -9.20
C VAL A 459 -18.88 -11.22 -8.77
N GLY A 460 -19.16 -12.17 -9.66
CA GLY A 460 -18.86 -13.59 -9.44
C GLY A 460 -19.94 -14.38 -8.69
N ARG A 461 -21.00 -13.74 -8.18
CA ARG A 461 -22.12 -14.40 -7.50
C ARG A 461 -23.37 -14.40 -8.39
N TRP A 462 -24.07 -15.52 -8.46
CA TRP A 462 -25.34 -15.64 -9.18
C TRP A 462 -26.49 -15.33 -8.27
N ILE A 463 -27.28 -14.30 -8.58
CA ILE A 463 -28.35 -13.79 -7.74
C ILE A 463 -29.67 -13.82 -8.52
N VAL A 464 -30.71 -14.40 -7.92
CA VAL A 464 -32.09 -14.22 -8.34
C VAL A 464 -32.66 -13.06 -7.52
N ALA A 465 -32.81 -11.92 -8.19
CA ALA A 465 -33.22 -10.68 -7.53
C ALA A 465 -34.63 -10.80 -6.90
N GLY A 466 -34.82 -10.24 -5.70
CA GLY A 466 -36.10 -10.28 -5.00
C GLY A 466 -36.02 -9.55 -3.66
N ASP A 467 -37.15 -9.06 -3.20
CA ASP A 467 -37.33 -8.40 -1.90
C ASP A 467 -37.16 -9.44 -0.78
N THR A 468 -36.09 -9.35 -0.01
CA THR A 468 -35.70 -10.32 1.04
C THR A 468 -36.07 -9.85 2.44
N ASP A 469 -36.24 -8.56 2.66
CA ASP A 469 -36.62 -7.99 3.96
C ASP A 469 -38.11 -7.62 4.07
N GLY A 470 -38.83 -7.64 2.94
CA GLY A 470 -40.26 -7.45 2.87
C GLY A 470 -40.72 -5.99 2.91
N ASP A 471 -39.83 -5.05 2.61
CA ASP A 471 -40.13 -3.62 2.59
C ASP A 471 -40.80 -3.16 1.28
N GLY A 472 -40.84 -4.02 0.28
CA GLY A 472 -41.45 -3.79 -1.04
C GLY A 472 -40.48 -3.11 -2.03
N LEU A 473 -39.22 -2.98 -1.71
CA LEU A 473 -38.15 -2.47 -2.57
C LEU A 473 -37.17 -3.61 -2.90
N ILE A 474 -36.36 -3.40 -3.89
CA ILE A 474 -35.19 -4.25 -4.16
C ILE A 474 -33.98 -3.32 -4.18
N THR A 475 -33.08 -3.53 -3.25
CA THR A 475 -31.91 -2.66 -3.06
C THR A 475 -30.65 -3.27 -3.68
N ALA A 476 -29.70 -2.40 -4.02
CA ALA A 476 -28.37 -2.76 -4.50
C ALA A 476 -27.35 -1.77 -3.99
N ILE A 477 -26.10 -2.23 -3.87
CA ILE A 477 -24.95 -1.33 -3.75
C ILE A 477 -24.27 -1.24 -5.11
N THR A 478 -24.02 -0.02 -5.56
CA THR A 478 -23.29 0.27 -6.81
C THR A 478 -22.13 1.20 -6.54
N GLY A 479 -21.08 1.18 -7.38
CA GLY A 479 -19.86 1.97 -7.20
C GLY A 479 -19.54 2.86 -8.39
N ALA A 480 -18.93 4.01 -8.12
CA ALA A 480 -18.30 4.90 -9.08
C ALA A 480 -16.88 5.20 -8.63
N ALA A 481 -15.95 5.36 -9.58
CA ALA A 481 -14.55 5.61 -9.25
C ALA A 481 -13.91 6.58 -10.24
N THR A 482 -12.95 7.36 -9.78
CA THR A 482 -12.22 8.31 -10.65
C THR A 482 -11.39 7.58 -11.70
N HIS A 483 -10.86 6.39 -11.38
CA HIS A 483 -10.01 5.60 -12.27
C HIS A 483 -10.72 5.02 -13.50
N TYR A 484 -12.04 5.14 -13.62
CA TYR A 484 -12.74 4.73 -14.84
C TYR A 484 -12.33 5.52 -16.08
N ASN A 485 -11.65 6.65 -15.89
CA ASN A 485 -11.07 7.47 -16.94
C ASN A 485 -9.58 7.74 -16.65
N GLU A 486 -8.74 6.71 -16.80
CA GLU A 486 -7.30 6.76 -16.49
C GLU A 486 -6.42 6.75 -17.75
N ALA A 487 -6.92 7.28 -18.85
CA ALA A 487 -6.30 7.18 -20.17
C ALA A 487 -4.85 7.69 -20.23
N HIS A 488 -4.52 8.76 -19.52
CA HIS A 488 -3.23 9.45 -19.63
C HIS A 488 -2.19 9.10 -18.56
N MET A 489 -2.48 8.20 -17.63
CA MET A 489 -1.58 7.84 -16.53
C MET A 489 -0.16 7.51 -16.99
N ALA A 490 -0.02 6.68 -18.03
CA ALA A 490 1.29 6.25 -18.51
C ALA A 490 2.10 7.38 -19.15
N ASP A 491 1.47 8.26 -19.92
CA ASP A 491 2.13 9.44 -20.48
C ASP A 491 2.57 10.42 -19.38
N ARG A 492 1.74 10.59 -18.34
CA ARG A 492 2.09 11.46 -17.20
C ARG A 492 3.26 10.88 -16.43
N GLN A 493 3.28 9.56 -16.19
CA GLN A 493 4.42 8.91 -15.55
C GLN A 493 5.71 9.07 -16.37
N ASP A 494 5.63 8.98 -17.69
CA ASP A 494 6.77 9.27 -18.57
C ASP A 494 7.23 10.73 -18.46
N GLY A 495 6.29 11.68 -18.37
CA GLY A 495 6.57 13.09 -18.11
C GLY A 495 7.27 13.32 -16.76
N LEU A 496 6.79 12.68 -15.69
CA LEU A 496 7.45 12.74 -14.38
C LEU A 496 8.90 12.23 -14.44
N ASN A 497 9.16 11.18 -15.20
CA ASN A 497 10.49 10.60 -15.36
C ASN A 497 11.47 11.54 -16.13
N LYS A 498 10.98 12.53 -16.84
CA LYS A 498 11.75 13.47 -17.68
C LYS A 498 11.79 14.90 -17.14
N ALA A 499 11.02 15.21 -16.09
CA ALA A 499 10.89 16.56 -15.55
C ALA A 499 12.23 17.17 -15.16
N ALA A 500 12.46 18.43 -15.52
CA ALA A 500 13.72 19.13 -15.26
C ALA A 500 13.81 19.75 -13.86
N ASP A 501 12.68 20.00 -13.21
CA ASP A 501 12.59 20.57 -11.86
C ASP A 501 11.25 20.18 -11.19
N VAL A 502 11.06 20.58 -9.94
CA VAL A 502 9.84 20.28 -9.18
C VAL A 502 8.59 20.93 -9.76
N ASP A 503 8.68 22.04 -10.50
CA ASP A 503 7.52 22.71 -11.09
C ASP A 503 7.02 21.97 -12.33
N GLU A 504 7.95 21.54 -13.19
CA GLU A 504 7.61 20.70 -14.34
C GLU A 504 7.08 19.35 -13.87
N TRP A 505 7.71 18.75 -12.85
CA TRP A 505 7.24 17.51 -12.23
C TRP A 505 5.81 17.65 -11.71
N TYR A 506 5.50 18.74 -10.99
CA TYR A 506 4.15 18.99 -10.48
C TYR A 506 3.13 19.23 -11.60
N SER A 507 3.56 19.89 -12.67
CA SER A 507 2.72 20.12 -13.84
C SER A 507 2.31 18.81 -14.50
N GLU A 508 3.25 17.87 -14.69
CA GLU A 508 2.96 16.55 -15.27
C GLU A 508 2.01 15.74 -14.38
N LEU A 509 2.18 15.79 -13.06
CA LEU A 509 1.30 15.09 -12.12
C LEU A 509 -0.18 15.48 -12.27
N GLN A 510 -0.48 16.71 -12.68
CA GLN A 510 -1.87 17.19 -12.82
C GLN A 510 -2.69 16.49 -13.92
N GLY A 511 -2.11 15.53 -14.62
CA GLY A 511 -2.84 14.63 -15.51
C GLY A 511 -3.09 13.24 -14.96
N MET A 512 -2.67 12.93 -13.74
CA MET A 512 -2.97 11.65 -13.08
C MET A 512 -4.32 11.68 -12.35
N THR A 513 -5.20 10.71 -12.63
CA THR A 513 -6.57 10.71 -12.13
C THR A 513 -6.73 10.05 -10.78
N SER A 514 -6.03 8.95 -10.50
CA SER A 514 -6.37 8.09 -9.36
C SER A 514 -5.21 7.35 -8.70
N TYR A 515 -3.98 7.76 -8.90
CA TYR A 515 -2.82 7.06 -8.31
C TYR A 515 -2.62 7.34 -6.80
N SER A 516 -3.59 7.79 -6.11
CA SER A 516 -3.73 8.05 -4.64
C SER A 516 -2.43 7.99 -3.80
N GLN A 517 -1.46 8.86 -4.10
CA GLN A 517 -0.16 8.91 -3.43
C GLN A 517 0.10 10.30 -2.84
N HIS A 518 0.78 10.31 -1.69
CA HIS A 518 1.49 11.49 -1.22
C HIS A 518 2.87 11.52 -1.89
N TRP A 519 3.15 12.51 -2.68
CA TRP A 519 4.41 12.67 -3.36
C TRP A 519 5.34 13.61 -2.61
N ILE A 520 6.59 13.19 -2.44
CA ILE A 520 7.66 13.98 -1.89
C ILE A 520 8.76 14.05 -2.95
N VAL A 521 9.10 15.27 -3.34
CA VAL A 521 9.96 15.56 -4.49
C VAL A 521 11.02 16.56 -4.08
N GLY A 522 12.22 16.42 -4.63
CA GLY A 522 13.30 17.40 -4.51
C GLY A 522 13.98 17.64 -5.86
N ASP A 523 14.62 18.81 -6.06
CA ASP A 523 15.41 19.10 -7.24
C ASP A 523 16.85 19.57 -6.92
N ASP A 524 17.70 19.58 -7.94
CA ASP A 524 19.10 19.98 -7.85
C ASP A 524 19.30 21.50 -7.59
N SER A 525 18.22 22.27 -7.67
CA SER A 525 18.19 23.69 -7.28
C SER A 525 17.90 23.89 -5.79
N GLY A 526 17.72 22.79 -5.05
CA GLY A 526 17.45 22.78 -3.61
C GLY A 526 15.98 22.96 -3.24
N ASN A 527 15.06 22.87 -4.19
CA ASN A 527 13.63 22.91 -3.89
C ASN A 527 13.16 21.56 -3.38
N ILE A 528 12.15 21.60 -2.49
CA ILE A 528 11.39 20.45 -2.04
C ILE A 528 9.89 20.71 -2.22
N LEU A 529 9.16 19.69 -2.65
CA LEU A 529 7.72 19.75 -2.91
C LEU A 529 6.99 18.59 -2.26
N TYR A 530 5.87 18.89 -1.64
CA TYR A 530 4.84 17.93 -1.26
C TYR A 530 3.59 18.15 -2.09
N THR A 531 2.95 17.09 -2.53
CA THR A 531 1.61 17.11 -3.08
C THR A 531 0.97 15.72 -3.01
N GLY A 532 -0.36 15.69 -2.93
CA GLY A 532 -1.14 14.45 -3.09
C GLY A 532 -2.06 14.51 -4.30
N PHE A 533 -1.81 15.41 -5.26
CA PHE A 533 -2.73 15.74 -6.34
C PHE A 533 -3.18 14.52 -7.15
N GLN A 534 -4.47 14.48 -7.40
CA GLN A 534 -5.18 13.54 -8.27
C GLN A 534 -6.53 14.12 -8.70
N GLY A 535 -7.25 13.42 -9.58
CA GLY A 535 -8.56 13.82 -10.09
C GLY A 535 -9.68 13.77 -9.05
N MET A 536 -9.57 14.57 -7.98
CA MET A 536 -10.53 14.59 -6.89
C MET A 536 -11.82 15.33 -7.28
N PRO A 537 -13.00 14.68 -7.23
CA PRO A 537 -14.28 15.36 -7.49
C PRO A 537 -14.58 16.39 -6.41
N CYS A 538 -15.14 17.55 -6.81
CA CYS A 538 -15.58 18.58 -5.87
C CYS A 538 -16.77 18.14 -4.99
N ARG A 539 -17.56 17.18 -5.43
CA ARG A 539 -18.77 16.66 -4.76
C ARG A 539 -19.76 17.75 -4.32
N THR A 540 -19.82 18.89 -5.06
CA THR A 540 -20.73 20.02 -4.74
C THR A 540 -22.20 19.66 -4.91
N TYR A 541 -22.50 18.57 -5.61
CA TYR A 541 -23.86 18.03 -5.74
C TYR A 541 -24.35 17.29 -4.48
N LEU A 542 -23.46 16.99 -3.53
CA LEU A 542 -23.82 16.41 -2.23
C LEU A 542 -24.05 17.52 -1.20
N PRO A 543 -25.30 17.73 -0.74
CA PRO A 543 -25.63 18.84 0.13
C PRO A 543 -25.08 18.65 1.54
N ARG A 544 -24.63 19.77 2.10
CA ARG A 544 -24.15 19.88 3.49
C ARG A 544 -24.97 20.95 4.23
N ASP A 545 -25.06 20.86 5.54
CA ASP A 545 -25.68 21.86 6.38
C ASP A 545 -24.79 23.11 6.61
N GLU A 546 -25.22 24.02 7.46
CA GLU A 546 -24.54 25.29 7.76
C GLU A 546 -23.13 25.07 8.35
N ASP A 547 -22.94 23.98 9.09
CA ASP A 547 -21.68 23.59 9.73
C ASP A 547 -20.77 22.76 8.80
N GLY A 548 -21.23 22.42 7.60
CA GLY A 548 -20.52 21.63 6.61
C GLY A 548 -20.77 20.13 6.69
N VAL A 549 -21.56 19.66 7.66
CA VAL A 549 -21.87 18.25 7.85
C VAL A 549 -22.78 17.76 6.72
N PRO A 550 -22.48 16.60 6.06
CA PRO A 550 -23.35 16.03 5.03
C PRO A 550 -24.78 15.77 5.53
N LEU A 551 -25.76 16.00 4.69
CA LEU A 551 -27.15 15.61 4.97
C LEU A 551 -27.32 14.07 4.87
N PRO A 552 -28.38 13.47 5.47
CA PRO A 552 -28.63 12.05 5.36
C PRO A 552 -28.61 11.56 3.90
N GLY A 553 -27.86 10.52 3.61
CA GLY A 553 -27.71 9.97 2.25
C GLY A 553 -26.80 10.79 1.31
N ALA A 554 -26.18 11.88 1.80
CA ALA A 554 -25.22 12.69 1.03
C ALA A 554 -23.79 12.62 1.57
N ASN A 555 -23.51 11.65 2.46
CA ASN A 555 -22.19 11.49 3.06
C ASN A 555 -21.29 10.61 2.17
N PRO A 556 -20.21 11.14 1.57
CA PRO A 556 -19.32 10.36 0.71
C PRO A 556 -18.49 9.32 1.46
N GLN A 557 -18.39 9.36 2.80
CA GLN A 557 -17.78 8.28 3.60
C GLN A 557 -18.70 7.07 3.79
N LEU A 558 -19.96 7.16 3.38
CA LEU A 558 -20.98 6.13 3.58
C LEU A 558 -21.66 5.83 2.25
N LEU A 559 -22.65 4.96 2.25
CA LEU A 559 -23.49 4.76 1.08
C LEU A 559 -24.29 6.02 0.75
N ILE A 560 -24.05 6.59 -0.41
CA ILE A 560 -24.79 7.73 -0.95
C ILE A 560 -26.16 7.22 -1.44
N ASP A 561 -27.22 8.00 -1.23
CA ASP A 561 -28.55 7.68 -1.76
C ASP A 561 -28.60 7.86 -3.28
N GLY A 562 -28.39 6.76 -4.01
CA GLY A 562 -28.40 6.72 -5.48
C GLY A 562 -29.75 7.03 -6.12
N THR A 563 -30.84 7.07 -5.33
CA THR A 563 -32.15 7.51 -5.82
C THR A 563 -32.26 9.04 -5.89
N LEU A 564 -31.40 9.75 -5.17
CA LEU A 564 -31.40 11.21 -5.07
C LEU A 564 -30.20 11.86 -5.75
N TYR A 565 -29.02 11.27 -5.60
CA TYR A 565 -27.74 11.87 -6.00
C TYR A 565 -27.10 11.12 -7.18
N PRO A 566 -26.62 11.86 -8.21
CA PRO A 566 -25.89 11.27 -9.34
C PRO A 566 -24.45 10.93 -8.95
N SER A 567 -23.71 10.27 -9.84
CA SER A 567 -22.27 10.08 -9.72
C SER A 567 -21.49 11.17 -10.46
N PHE A 568 -20.24 11.36 -10.04
CA PHE A 568 -19.29 12.24 -10.71
C PHE A 568 -18.68 11.61 -11.98
N THR A 569 -18.00 12.44 -12.78
CA THR A 569 -17.14 12.03 -13.89
C THR A 569 -15.90 12.91 -13.90
N VAL A 570 -14.71 12.33 -14.02
CA VAL A 570 -13.45 13.05 -14.22
C VAL A 570 -13.13 13.13 -15.70
N ASP A 571 -12.89 14.32 -16.22
CA ASP A 571 -12.58 14.55 -17.63
C ASP A 571 -11.14 15.05 -17.80
N TYR A 572 -10.60 14.87 -19.01
CA TYR A 572 -9.34 15.47 -19.44
C TYR A 572 -9.58 16.67 -20.37
N ASP A 573 -8.66 17.62 -20.34
CA ASP A 573 -8.55 18.66 -21.34
C ASP A 573 -7.90 18.12 -22.65
N ALA A 574 -7.75 19.01 -23.65
CA ALA A 574 -7.18 18.62 -24.95
C ALA A 574 -5.68 18.24 -24.88
N ASN A 575 -5.02 18.48 -23.76
CA ASN A 575 -3.60 18.20 -23.55
C ASN A 575 -3.39 16.96 -22.64
N GLY A 576 -4.48 16.30 -22.20
CA GLY A 576 -4.44 15.14 -21.31
C GLY A 576 -4.19 15.49 -19.84
N TYR A 577 -4.50 16.71 -19.41
CA TYR A 577 -4.56 17.10 -18.00
C TYR A 577 -5.99 17.09 -17.50
N ILE A 578 -6.16 16.89 -16.19
CA ILE A 578 -7.47 16.87 -15.56
C ILE A 578 -8.16 18.22 -15.73
N ALA A 579 -9.36 18.19 -16.29
CA ALA A 579 -10.17 19.38 -16.54
C ALA A 579 -10.96 19.78 -15.27
N ALA A 580 -10.72 20.95 -14.72
CA ALA A 580 -11.35 21.39 -13.48
C ALA A 580 -12.88 21.55 -13.55
N ASN A 581 -13.45 21.86 -14.71
CA ASN A 581 -14.89 21.94 -15.01
C ASN A 581 -15.76 22.63 -13.93
N LYS A 582 -15.29 23.74 -13.36
CA LYS A 582 -15.91 24.39 -12.19
C LYS A 582 -17.39 24.82 -12.37
N ASP A 583 -17.86 24.93 -13.61
CA ASP A 583 -19.24 25.28 -13.93
C ASP A 583 -20.18 24.05 -14.04
N ASP A 584 -19.67 22.83 -13.87
CA ASP A 584 -20.43 21.56 -13.94
C ASP A 584 -20.23 20.76 -12.65
N GLU A 585 -21.24 20.69 -11.80
CA GLU A 585 -21.17 20.05 -10.48
C GLU A 585 -20.77 18.57 -10.53
N LEU A 586 -21.08 17.87 -11.63
CA LEU A 586 -20.79 16.42 -11.78
C LEU A 586 -19.43 16.15 -12.42
N ARG A 587 -18.83 17.16 -13.04
CA ARG A 587 -17.53 17.09 -13.72
C ARG A 587 -16.46 17.95 -13.04
N CYS A 588 -16.86 18.67 -11.97
CA CYS A 588 -15.96 19.50 -11.20
C CYS A 588 -14.90 18.64 -10.48
N THR A 589 -13.62 18.98 -10.71
CA THR A 589 -12.48 18.44 -9.96
C THR A 589 -11.70 19.56 -9.29
N LEU A 590 -10.97 19.24 -8.22
CA LEU A 590 -10.06 20.17 -7.58
C LEU A 590 -8.87 20.47 -8.52
N THR A 591 -8.45 21.72 -8.55
CA THR A 591 -7.22 22.13 -9.25
C THR A 591 -6.00 21.85 -8.40
N GLY A 592 -4.79 21.90 -9.00
CA GLY A 592 -3.54 21.79 -8.26
C GLY A 592 -3.40 22.80 -7.12
N ASP A 593 -3.91 24.04 -7.31
CA ASP A 593 -3.88 25.08 -6.29
C ASP A 593 -4.90 24.85 -5.14
N GLU A 594 -5.96 24.10 -5.40
CA GLU A 594 -6.98 23.76 -4.40
C GLU A 594 -6.64 22.46 -3.66
N TYR A 595 -5.85 21.58 -4.27
CA TYR A 595 -5.43 20.32 -3.66
C TYR A 595 -4.28 20.55 -2.69
N PRO A 596 -4.18 19.81 -1.57
CA PRO A 596 -3.11 19.97 -0.59
C PRO A 596 -1.72 19.82 -1.22
N HIS A 597 -0.91 20.86 -1.06
CA HIS A 597 0.47 20.90 -1.54
C HIS A 597 1.34 21.82 -0.66
N GLY A 598 2.65 21.67 -0.75
CA GLY A 598 3.59 22.55 -0.06
C GLY A 598 4.93 22.60 -0.79
N ARG A 599 5.38 23.80 -1.15
CA ARG A 599 6.67 24.03 -1.78
C ARG A 599 7.58 24.84 -0.87
N ASN A 600 8.78 24.33 -0.62
CA ASN A 600 9.78 24.99 0.22
C ASN A 600 9.15 25.52 1.54
N PRO A 601 8.49 24.70 2.34
CA PRO A 601 7.82 25.18 3.54
C PRO A 601 8.84 25.81 4.52
N GLU A 602 8.40 26.80 5.29
CA GLU A 602 9.27 27.54 6.22
C GLU A 602 10.02 26.64 7.21
N GLN A 603 9.43 25.51 7.57
CA GLN A 603 10.04 24.49 8.42
C GLN A 603 11.29 23.82 7.81
N GLY A 604 11.49 23.91 6.48
CA GLY A 604 12.65 23.39 5.75
C GLY A 604 12.64 21.88 5.51
N TYR A 605 11.56 21.18 5.81
CA TYR A 605 11.36 19.74 5.57
C TYR A 605 9.92 19.43 5.20
N ILE A 606 9.75 18.28 4.58
CA ILE A 606 8.45 17.65 4.26
C ILE A 606 8.53 16.22 4.75
N ILE A 607 7.44 15.72 5.40
CA ILE A 607 7.35 14.35 5.89
C ILE A 607 5.95 13.84 5.66
N ASN A 608 5.82 12.63 5.13
CA ASN A 608 4.58 11.88 5.13
C ASN A 608 4.84 10.40 5.47
N SER A 609 4.02 9.86 6.35
CA SER A 609 4.00 8.46 6.76
C SER A 609 2.57 7.91 6.64
N ASN A 610 1.90 8.17 5.51
CA ASN A 610 0.49 7.90 5.23
C ASN A 610 -0.50 8.71 6.10
N ASN A 611 -0.03 9.73 6.80
CA ASN A 611 -0.88 10.64 7.57
C ASN A 611 -1.58 11.64 6.64
N ALA A 612 -2.56 12.37 7.19
CA ALA A 612 -3.33 13.36 6.44
C ALA A 612 -2.47 14.33 5.64
N ALA A 613 -2.93 14.70 4.47
CA ALA A 613 -2.23 15.56 3.53
C ALA A 613 -1.92 16.97 4.08
N TRP A 614 -2.76 17.47 4.99
CA TRP A 614 -2.62 18.73 5.69
C TRP A 614 -3.22 18.60 7.10
N SER A 615 -3.44 19.70 7.77
CA SER A 615 -4.01 19.73 9.13
C SER A 615 -5.50 19.39 9.23
N ALA A 616 -6.08 18.68 8.26
CA ALA A 616 -7.53 18.39 8.16
C ALA A 616 -8.15 17.78 9.42
N THR A 617 -7.38 16.99 10.18
CA THR A 617 -7.89 16.32 11.38
C THR A 617 -7.43 16.95 12.68
N PHE A 618 -6.64 18.05 12.63
CA PHE A 618 -6.00 18.59 13.85
C PHE A 618 -7.01 19.21 14.82
N ASP A 619 -8.12 19.70 14.32
CA ASP A 619 -9.22 20.25 15.11
C ASP A 619 -10.33 19.22 15.41
N ASN A 620 -10.10 17.95 15.07
CA ASN A 620 -11.04 16.85 15.26
C ASN A 620 -12.31 16.90 14.39
N ASP A 621 -12.26 17.57 13.23
CA ASP A 621 -13.40 17.67 12.30
C ASP A 621 -12.90 17.74 10.84
N ILE A 622 -13.36 16.86 9.97
CA ILE A 622 -13.05 16.88 8.52
C ILE A 622 -14.16 17.57 7.71
N TRP A 623 -15.28 17.91 8.34
CA TRP A 623 -16.43 18.45 7.63
C TRP A 623 -16.42 19.97 7.55
N ASN A 624 -15.66 20.65 8.41
CA ASN A 624 -15.49 22.09 8.37
C ASN A 624 -14.47 22.56 7.32
N ASP A 625 -13.77 21.65 6.65
CA ASP A 625 -12.95 21.94 5.47
C ASP A 625 -13.81 22.32 4.25
N ALA A 626 -13.21 23.08 3.33
CA ALA A 626 -13.89 23.55 2.12
C ALA A 626 -14.43 22.41 1.26
N TYR A 627 -13.70 21.30 1.22
CA TYR A 627 -14.03 20.09 0.47
C TYR A 627 -13.54 18.87 1.25
N TYR A 628 -14.08 17.72 0.89
CA TYR A 628 -13.72 16.43 1.44
C TYR A 628 -12.84 15.69 0.44
N ILE A 629 -11.71 15.14 0.87
CA ILE A 629 -10.80 14.36 0.03
C ILE A 629 -10.54 12.95 0.57
N GLY A 630 -11.16 12.57 1.68
CA GLY A 630 -11.06 11.22 2.20
C GLY A 630 -10.64 11.13 3.65
N GLY A 631 -10.27 9.96 4.05
CA GLY A 631 -9.90 9.43 5.35
C GLY A 631 -10.47 8.02 5.50
N PRO A 632 -10.04 7.26 6.48
CA PRO A 632 -9.06 7.58 7.52
C PRO A 632 -7.62 7.52 6.99
N TRP A 633 -6.76 8.32 7.60
CA TRP A 633 -5.33 8.26 7.37
C TRP A 633 -4.61 7.52 8.50
N ALA A 634 -3.39 7.06 8.21
CA ALA A 634 -2.53 6.52 9.25
C ALA A 634 -2.18 7.59 10.31
N GLY A 635 -1.71 7.14 11.46
CA GLY A 635 -1.27 8.04 12.53
C GLY A 635 0.00 8.81 12.18
N THR A 636 0.25 9.84 12.97
CA THR A 636 1.43 10.70 12.84
C THR A 636 2.61 10.26 13.73
N ASP A 637 2.52 9.08 14.36
CA ASP A 637 3.55 8.52 15.22
C ASP A 637 4.90 8.37 14.49
N ARG A 638 4.92 7.73 13.32
CA ARG A 638 6.12 7.57 12.48
C ARG A 638 6.62 8.94 11.97
N ALA A 639 5.74 9.76 11.42
CA ALA A 639 6.09 11.10 10.93
C ALA A 639 6.66 11.99 12.04
N SER A 640 6.10 11.92 13.25
CA SER A 640 6.61 12.69 14.39
C SER A 640 8.01 12.24 14.82
N ARG A 641 8.30 10.93 14.73
CA ARG A 641 9.64 10.42 15.03
C ARG A 641 10.66 10.82 13.95
N ILE A 642 10.32 10.74 12.70
CA ILE A 642 11.15 11.24 11.59
C ILE A 642 11.46 12.73 11.81
N ARG A 643 10.45 13.54 12.16
CA ARG A 643 10.64 14.97 12.48
C ARG A 643 11.64 15.21 13.61
N GLU A 644 11.54 14.45 14.70
CA GLU A 644 12.52 14.55 15.80
C GLU A 644 13.94 14.34 15.29
N LEU A 645 14.18 13.25 14.55
CA LEU A 645 15.50 12.89 14.05
C LEU A 645 16.06 13.88 13.00
N ILE A 646 15.21 14.39 12.13
CA ILE A 646 15.60 15.42 11.15
C ILE A 646 16.10 16.69 11.88
N LEU A 647 15.49 17.05 13.00
CA LEU A 647 15.81 18.27 13.73
C LEU A 647 16.99 18.13 14.72
N GLU A 648 17.49 16.93 14.96
CA GLU A 648 18.62 16.71 15.88
C GLU A 648 19.95 17.24 15.33
N GLN A 649 20.15 17.19 14.01
CA GLN A 649 21.39 17.60 13.34
C GLN A 649 21.14 17.94 11.87
N PRO A 650 22.05 18.69 11.20
CA PRO A 650 22.00 18.81 9.74
C PRO A 650 22.14 17.45 9.08
N GLN A 651 21.26 17.18 8.12
CA GLN A 651 21.12 15.85 7.50
C GLN A 651 22.17 15.59 6.42
N THR A 652 22.60 14.35 6.32
CA THR A 652 23.45 13.81 5.27
C THR A 652 22.75 12.59 4.65
N LEU A 653 23.31 12.05 3.59
CA LEU A 653 22.81 10.81 2.98
C LEU A 653 22.80 9.66 3.99
N GLU A 654 23.84 9.51 4.80
CA GLU A 654 23.95 8.47 5.82
C GLU A 654 22.99 8.69 6.99
N SER A 655 22.79 9.94 7.46
CA SER A 655 21.84 10.19 8.54
C SER A 655 20.39 9.97 8.10
N MET A 656 20.04 10.32 6.85
CA MET A 656 18.72 10.05 6.29
C MET A 656 18.46 8.54 6.16
N ALA A 657 19.46 7.75 5.73
CA ALA A 657 19.37 6.29 5.74
C ALA A 657 19.27 5.74 7.17
N GLY A 658 19.96 6.35 8.13
CA GLY A 658 19.85 6.02 9.55
C GLY A 658 18.44 6.25 10.11
N ILE A 659 17.72 7.27 9.64
CA ILE A 659 16.32 7.53 10.02
C ILE A 659 15.40 6.39 9.55
N GLN A 660 15.62 5.83 8.36
CA GLN A 660 14.86 4.64 7.87
C GLN A 660 15.02 3.43 8.80
N ASN A 661 16.07 3.39 9.56
CA ASN A 661 16.45 2.30 10.45
C ASN A 661 16.18 2.61 11.95
N ASP A 662 15.45 3.68 12.27
CA ASP A 662 15.10 3.98 13.66
C ASP A 662 14.01 3.01 14.18
N HIS A 663 14.26 2.40 15.32
CA HIS A 663 13.39 1.38 15.92
C HIS A 663 12.87 1.78 17.31
N LYS A 664 12.79 3.07 17.60
CA LYS A 664 12.21 3.55 18.85
C LYS A 664 10.70 3.27 18.88
N SER A 665 10.23 2.62 19.95
CA SER A 665 8.81 2.45 20.17
C SER A 665 8.16 3.74 20.68
N ARG A 666 7.26 4.31 19.86
CA ARG A 666 6.41 5.43 20.29
C ARG A 666 5.36 4.99 21.28
N TYR A 667 4.79 3.81 21.10
CA TYR A 667 3.76 3.29 21.98
C TYR A 667 4.32 2.99 23.37
N ALA A 668 5.56 2.46 23.44
CA ALA A 668 6.23 2.30 24.73
C ALA A 668 6.57 3.64 25.39
N THR A 669 6.82 4.69 24.61
CA THR A 669 7.05 6.03 25.18
C THR A 669 5.84 6.52 25.98
N GLU A 670 4.64 6.28 25.49
CA GLU A 670 3.38 6.71 26.14
C GLU A 670 2.89 5.74 27.21
N PHE A 671 2.97 4.42 26.98
CA PHE A 671 2.29 3.44 27.82
C PHE A 671 3.17 2.63 28.77
N LEU A 672 4.50 2.62 28.59
CA LEU A 672 5.36 2.01 29.60
C LEU A 672 5.26 2.70 30.95
N PRO A 673 5.17 4.05 31.04
CA PRO A 673 4.88 4.72 32.33
C PRO A 673 3.57 4.26 32.96
N VAL A 674 2.52 4.01 32.16
CA VAL A 674 1.21 3.52 32.63
C VAL A 674 1.34 2.11 33.23
N LEU A 675 2.08 1.21 32.58
CA LEU A 675 2.37 -0.11 33.12
C LEU A 675 3.15 -0.02 34.42
N LEU A 676 4.22 0.77 34.47
CA LEU A 676 5.06 0.90 35.65
C LEU A 676 4.28 1.51 36.83
N GLU A 677 3.38 2.46 36.57
CA GLU A 677 2.44 3.00 37.55
C GLU A 677 1.51 1.91 38.11
N ALA A 678 0.94 1.06 37.24
CA ALA A 678 0.06 -0.01 37.64
C ALA A 678 0.78 -1.08 38.49
N LEU A 679 2.04 -1.41 38.14
CA LEU A 679 2.86 -2.33 38.94
C LEU A 679 3.18 -1.73 40.32
N ALA A 680 3.52 -0.43 40.40
CA ALA A 680 3.74 0.25 41.67
C ALA A 680 2.48 0.32 42.53
N TRP A 681 1.31 0.56 41.90
CA TRP A 681 0.02 0.52 42.56
C TRP A 681 -0.28 -0.87 43.16
N ALA A 682 0.00 -1.95 42.45
CA ALA A 682 -0.22 -3.31 42.94
C ALA A 682 0.75 -3.66 44.09
N GLU A 683 2.01 -3.21 44.00
CA GLU A 683 3.01 -3.35 45.06
C GLU A 683 2.58 -2.61 46.34
N ASP A 684 2.17 -1.35 46.23
CA ASP A 684 1.71 -0.55 47.37
C ASP A 684 0.52 -1.19 48.09
N ASN A 685 -0.48 -1.70 47.33
CA ASN A 685 -1.64 -2.40 47.88
C ASN A 685 -1.28 -3.76 48.48
N SER A 686 -0.19 -4.38 48.04
CA SER A 686 0.29 -5.66 48.58
C SER A 686 0.92 -5.54 49.96
N ALA A 687 1.30 -4.32 50.40
CA ALA A 687 1.88 -4.06 51.70
C ALA A 687 0.86 -4.15 52.86
N ASP A 688 -0.43 -4.17 52.57
CA ASP A 688 -1.48 -4.35 53.57
C ASP A 688 -1.52 -5.80 54.09
N ASP A 689 -1.86 -5.97 55.40
CA ASP A 689 -1.93 -7.28 56.01
C ASP A 689 -3.05 -8.18 55.46
N PHE A 690 -4.03 -7.59 54.82
CA PHE A 690 -5.16 -8.30 54.22
C PHE A 690 -5.55 -7.70 52.87
N GLN A 691 -5.51 -8.52 51.82
CA GLN A 691 -5.98 -8.17 50.47
C GLN A 691 -7.37 -8.76 50.29
N ASP A 692 -8.37 -7.92 50.12
CA ASP A 692 -9.75 -8.37 49.82
C ASP A 692 -9.91 -8.66 48.32
N PRO A 693 -10.09 -9.94 47.92
CA PRO A 693 -10.28 -10.28 46.53
C PRO A 693 -11.59 -9.76 45.90
N ALA A 694 -12.48 -9.17 46.72
CA ALA A 694 -13.67 -8.52 46.20
C ALA A 694 -13.39 -7.08 45.70
N THR A 695 -12.27 -6.48 46.07
CA THR A 695 -11.87 -5.16 45.62
C THR A 695 -10.85 -5.24 44.48
N THR A 696 -10.79 -4.20 43.68
CA THR A 696 -9.80 -4.03 42.62
C THR A 696 -8.37 -4.00 43.17
N GLU A 697 -8.15 -3.26 44.28
CA GLU A 697 -6.85 -3.15 44.96
C GLU A 697 -6.39 -4.51 45.47
N GLY A 698 -7.31 -5.27 46.11
CA GLY A 698 -6.99 -6.58 46.65
C GLY A 698 -6.66 -7.60 45.59
N ARG A 699 -7.34 -7.58 44.45
CA ARG A 699 -7.03 -8.46 43.30
C ARG A 699 -5.68 -8.12 42.68
N GLY A 700 -5.40 -6.82 42.45
CA GLY A 700 -4.11 -6.37 41.95
C GLY A 700 -2.95 -6.75 42.87
N ALA A 701 -3.13 -6.57 44.18
CA ALA A 701 -2.16 -6.97 45.21
C ALA A 701 -1.90 -8.48 45.25
N LEU A 702 -2.94 -9.30 45.11
CA LEU A 702 -2.83 -10.76 45.09
C LEU A 702 -2.06 -11.25 43.83
N LEU A 703 -2.36 -10.70 42.66
CA LEU A 703 -1.61 -10.99 41.41
C LEU A 703 -0.15 -10.63 41.56
N TYR A 704 0.15 -9.47 42.10
CA TYR A 704 1.54 -9.05 42.37
C TYR A 704 2.27 -10.01 43.31
N LEU A 705 1.66 -10.37 44.45
CA LEU A 705 2.27 -11.26 45.45
C LEU A 705 2.50 -12.69 44.92
N GLU A 706 1.59 -13.18 44.09
CA GLU A 706 1.71 -14.51 43.49
C GLU A 706 2.85 -14.62 42.51
N HIS A 707 3.14 -13.53 41.76
CA HIS A 707 4.16 -13.46 40.71
C HIS A 707 5.28 -12.46 41.00
N GLN A 708 5.50 -12.10 42.26
CA GLN A 708 6.38 -10.99 42.65
C GLN A 708 7.77 -11.08 42.04
N ALA A 709 8.40 -12.22 42.07
CA ALA A 709 9.79 -12.37 41.61
C ALA A 709 9.90 -12.15 40.08
N GLU A 710 8.97 -12.68 39.30
CA GLU A 710 8.91 -12.55 37.86
C GLU A 710 8.58 -11.12 37.44
N ILE A 711 7.64 -10.48 38.16
CA ILE A 711 7.25 -9.07 37.93
C ILE A 711 8.42 -8.13 38.21
N GLU A 712 9.11 -8.26 39.34
CA GLU A 712 10.24 -7.39 39.71
C GLU A 712 11.41 -7.53 38.74
N GLU A 713 11.71 -8.75 38.28
CA GLU A 713 12.76 -8.96 37.25
C GLU A 713 12.38 -8.29 35.94
N ALA A 714 11.17 -8.51 35.43
CA ALA A 714 10.68 -7.91 34.20
C ALA A 714 10.58 -6.39 34.31
N ARG A 715 10.07 -5.86 35.41
CA ARG A 715 9.99 -4.42 35.70
C ARG A 715 11.39 -3.79 35.63
N SER A 716 12.38 -4.38 36.28
CA SER A 716 13.75 -3.87 36.26
C SER A 716 14.32 -3.78 34.83
N ARG A 717 14.00 -4.74 33.96
CA ARG A 717 14.40 -4.74 32.54
C ARG A 717 13.69 -3.64 31.76
N LEU A 718 12.39 -3.46 31.98
CA LEU A 718 11.59 -2.41 31.32
C LEU A 718 12.07 -1.01 31.75
N GLU A 719 12.37 -0.79 33.04
CA GLU A 719 12.92 0.46 33.53
C GLU A 719 14.30 0.76 32.93
N ALA A 720 15.16 -0.26 32.80
CA ALA A 720 16.46 -0.11 32.15
C ALA A 720 16.32 0.24 30.66
N TRP A 721 15.40 -0.42 29.95
CA TRP A 721 15.11 -0.12 28.56
C TRP A 721 14.50 1.28 28.37
N GLN A 722 13.64 1.71 29.28
CA GLN A 722 13.13 3.08 29.29
C GLN A 722 14.28 4.10 29.42
N ALA A 723 15.21 3.84 30.34
CA ALA A 723 16.38 4.71 30.53
C ALA A 723 17.34 4.67 29.32
N ALA A 724 17.38 3.57 28.55
CA ALA A 724 18.15 3.41 27.32
C ALA A 724 17.50 4.09 26.09
N GLY A 725 16.23 4.55 26.19
CA GLY A 725 15.58 5.31 25.11
C GLY A 725 14.53 4.54 24.31
N LEU A 726 14.13 3.33 24.74
CA LEU A 726 13.06 2.53 24.15
C LEU A 726 13.32 2.10 22.69
N ILE A 727 14.60 1.85 22.36
CA ILE A 727 14.98 1.32 21.06
C ILE A 727 14.77 -0.21 21.05
N GLY A 728 14.05 -0.71 20.04
CA GLY A 728 13.90 -2.14 19.83
C GLY A 728 15.15 -2.76 19.23
N HIS A 729 15.55 -3.94 19.72
CA HIS A 729 16.68 -4.70 19.20
C HIS A 729 16.29 -6.17 19.01
N SER A 730 16.83 -6.81 17.98
CA SER A 730 16.67 -8.27 17.77
C SER A 730 17.30 -9.08 18.90
N GLY A 731 18.52 -8.72 19.30
CA GLY A 731 19.30 -9.43 20.31
C GLY A 731 19.78 -10.83 19.89
N VAL A 732 19.58 -11.21 18.63
CA VAL A 732 19.97 -12.52 18.07
C VAL A 732 21.22 -12.38 17.23
N GLU A 733 22.20 -13.28 17.42
CA GLU A 733 23.40 -13.35 16.61
C GLU A 733 23.09 -13.99 15.25
N THR A 734 23.46 -13.29 14.17
CA THR A 734 23.22 -13.72 12.79
C THR A 734 24.50 -13.55 11.96
N THR A 735 24.49 -13.94 10.69
CA THR A 735 25.59 -13.68 9.75
C THR A 735 25.75 -12.21 9.42
N TYR A 736 24.67 -11.44 9.51
CA TYR A 736 24.60 -10.02 9.16
C TYR A 736 24.57 -9.09 10.37
N HIS A 737 24.40 -9.58 11.60
CA HIS A 737 24.42 -8.75 12.82
C HIS A 737 24.98 -9.51 14.04
N GLN A 738 25.89 -8.86 14.77
CA GLN A 738 26.47 -9.33 16.02
C GLN A 738 26.02 -8.40 17.16
N PRO A 739 24.99 -8.79 17.94
CA PRO A 739 24.43 -7.90 18.95
C PRO A 739 25.41 -7.67 20.12
N THR A 740 25.44 -6.44 20.58
CA THR A 740 26.13 -6.06 21.84
C THR A 740 25.38 -6.62 23.06
N ALA A 741 26.02 -6.59 24.23
CA ALA A 741 25.35 -7.02 25.46
C ALA A 741 24.14 -6.12 25.82
N ASP A 742 24.22 -4.85 25.50
CA ASP A 742 23.11 -3.88 25.73
C ASP A 742 21.94 -4.19 24.79
N GLU A 743 22.18 -4.41 23.50
CA GLU A 743 21.14 -4.83 22.54
C GLU A 743 20.46 -6.14 22.93
N VAL A 744 21.18 -7.11 23.47
CA VAL A 744 20.60 -8.36 24.01
C VAL A 744 19.69 -8.04 25.21
N THR A 745 20.09 -7.14 26.08
CA THR A 745 19.29 -6.75 27.25
C THR A 745 18.02 -6.02 26.83
N ASP A 746 18.13 -5.07 25.92
CA ASP A 746 17.01 -4.30 25.38
C ASP A 746 16.04 -5.18 24.58
N SER A 747 16.53 -6.20 23.87
CA SER A 747 15.68 -7.12 23.14
C SER A 747 14.76 -7.95 24.06
N ILE A 748 15.21 -8.28 25.26
CA ILE A 748 14.37 -8.98 26.25
C ILE A 748 13.25 -8.06 26.74
N ALA A 749 13.58 -6.82 27.06
CA ALA A 749 12.57 -5.82 27.47
C ALA A 749 11.58 -5.54 26.33
N THR A 750 12.07 -5.44 25.09
CA THR A 750 11.23 -5.30 23.88
C THR A 750 10.25 -6.48 23.74
N MET A 751 10.69 -7.72 23.97
CA MET A 751 9.81 -8.90 23.96
C MET A 751 8.73 -8.83 25.03
N ILE A 752 9.12 -8.50 26.27
CA ILE A 752 8.19 -8.40 27.40
C ILE A 752 7.15 -7.31 27.13
N TRP A 753 7.59 -6.15 26.64
CA TRP A 753 6.73 -5.04 26.26
C TRP A 753 5.69 -5.46 25.21
N ASN A 754 6.12 -6.06 24.09
CA ASN A 754 5.21 -6.45 23.00
C ASN A 754 4.24 -7.55 23.42
N ALA A 755 4.67 -8.49 24.28
CA ALA A 755 3.77 -9.49 24.84
C ALA A 755 2.70 -8.89 25.76
N TRP A 756 3.01 -7.82 26.50
CA TRP A 756 2.04 -7.09 27.33
C TRP A 756 1.13 -6.19 26.52
N TRP A 757 1.70 -5.35 25.65
CA TRP A 757 0.97 -4.33 24.91
C TRP A 757 -0.23 -4.89 24.16
N GLY A 758 -0.02 -5.92 23.35
CA GLY A 758 -1.09 -6.56 22.60
C GLY A 758 -2.21 -7.08 23.51
N ARG A 759 -1.86 -7.70 24.66
CA ARG A 759 -2.84 -8.22 25.63
C ARG A 759 -3.63 -7.11 26.30
N PHE A 760 -2.94 -6.05 26.73
CA PHE A 760 -3.57 -4.90 27.40
C PHE A 760 -4.60 -4.22 26.47
N VAL A 761 -4.24 -3.97 25.22
CA VAL A 761 -5.16 -3.40 24.23
C VAL A 761 -6.32 -4.34 23.94
N GLY A 762 -6.04 -5.65 23.80
CA GLY A 762 -7.07 -6.67 23.60
C GLY A 762 -8.03 -6.78 24.75
N ALA A 763 -7.55 -6.79 25.97
CA ALA A 763 -8.37 -6.86 27.18
C ALA A 763 -9.23 -5.61 27.41
N THR A 764 -8.84 -4.48 26.79
CA THR A 764 -9.63 -3.23 26.88
C THR A 764 -10.81 -3.22 25.90
N PHE A 765 -10.69 -3.88 24.73
CA PHE A 765 -11.67 -3.69 23.65
C PHE A 765 -12.32 -4.98 23.11
N ASN A 766 -11.71 -6.16 23.30
CA ASN A 766 -12.24 -7.38 22.66
C ASN A 766 -13.46 -7.95 23.38
N ASP A 767 -13.62 -7.66 24.65
CA ASP A 767 -14.77 -8.09 25.46
C ASP A 767 -16.08 -7.36 25.10
N GLU A 768 -15.98 -6.20 24.43
CA GLU A 768 -17.12 -5.37 24.01
C GLU A 768 -18.01 -6.03 22.92
N GLY A 769 -17.67 -7.24 22.49
CA GLY A 769 -18.46 -8.06 21.57
C GLY A 769 -18.39 -7.67 20.10
N LEU A 770 -17.78 -6.54 19.77
CA LEU A 770 -17.62 -6.02 18.41
C LEU A 770 -16.21 -5.45 18.20
N PRO A 771 -15.16 -6.27 18.25
CA PRO A 771 -13.76 -5.77 18.23
C PRO A 771 -13.43 -4.92 17.01
N GLY A 772 -14.03 -5.20 15.85
CA GLY A 772 -13.88 -4.37 14.65
C GLY A 772 -14.47 -2.96 14.79
N LEU A 773 -15.48 -2.77 15.65
CA LEU A 773 -16.08 -1.46 15.94
C LEU A 773 -15.08 -0.52 16.65
N PHE A 774 -14.20 -1.09 17.47
CA PHE A 774 -13.22 -0.33 18.26
C PHE A 774 -11.90 -0.08 17.51
N ARG A 775 -11.89 -0.19 16.19
CA ARG A 775 -10.75 0.05 15.32
C ARG A 775 -11.10 0.91 14.10
N PRO A 776 -11.78 2.06 14.26
CA PRO A 776 -12.23 2.83 13.10
C PRO A 776 -11.07 3.35 12.23
N TYR A 777 -9.93 3.64 12.83
CA TYR A 777 -8.74 4.20 12.20
C TYR A 777 -7.51 3.29 12.37
N GLY A 778 -7.71 1.98 12.39
CA GLY A 778 -6.64 1.02 12.64
C GLY A 778 -6.10 1.10 14.07
N ASP A 779 -4.87 0.66 14.26
CA ASP A 779 -4.27 0.61 15.61
C ASP A 779 -3.92 1.97 16.17
N TYR A 780 -3.63 2.91 15.30
CA TYR A 780 -3.42 4.29 15.74
C TYR A 780 -4.68 4.90 16.34
N GLY A 781 -5.86 4.53 15.85
CA GLY A 781 -7.13 4.90 16.47
C GLY A 781 -7.25 4.37 17.91
N ARG A 782 -6.90 3.09 18.12
CA ARG A 782 -6.84 2.49 19.48
C ARG A 782 -5.81 3.18 20.36
N PHE A 783 -4.59 3.39 19.85
CA PHE A 783 -3.53 4.11 20.58
C PHE A 783 -3.99 5.48 21.05
N ARG A 784 -4.57 6.28 20.17
CA ARG A 784 -5.12 7.60 20.46
C ARG A 784 -6.24 7.55 21.50
N THR A 785 -7.18 6.61 21.33
CA THR A 785 -8.26 6.40 22.30
C THR A 785 -7.73 6.02 23.68
N LEU A 786 -6.77 5.12 23.75
CA LEU A 786 -6.16 4.73 25.03
C LEU A 786 -5.45 5.89 25.72
N ILE A 787 -4.76 6.76 24.99
CA ILE A 787 -4.18 7.98 25.56
C ILE A 787 -5.29 8.86 26.16
N ALA A 788 -6.35 9.12 25.41
CA ALA A 788 -7.49 9.89 25.89
C ALA A 788 -8.12 9.26 27.15
N MET A 789 -8.25 7.92 27.20
CA MET A 789 -8.80 7.19 28.36
C MET A 789 -7.87 7.24 29.58
N VAL A 790 -6.53 7.24 29.38
CA VAL A 790 -5.56 7.40 30.46
C VAL A 790 -5.62 8.81 31.05
N ASP A 791 -5.72 9.81 30.18
CA ASP A 791 -5.77 11.23 30.58
C ASP A 791 -7.15 11.66 31.07
N GLY A 792 -8.22 10.89 30.77
CA GLY A 792 -9.60 11.24 31.11
C GLY A 792 -10.17 12.38 30.28
N VAL A 793 -9.47 12.78 29.21
CA VAL A 793 -9.86 13.89 28.35
C VAL A 793 -9.67 13.51 26.87
N GLY A 794 -10.65 13.88 26.08
CA GLY A 794 -10.62 13.74 24.63
C GLY A 794 -9.89 14.88 23.93
N PRO A 795 -9.91 14.89 22.58
CA PRO A 795 -9.43 16.00 21.78
C PRO A 795 -10.02 17.33 22.28
N ASN A 796 -9.26 18.40 22.18
CA ASN A 796 -9.67 19.74 22.65
C ASN A 796 -9.92 19.86 24.18
N GLY A 797 -9.50 18.88 25.00
CA GLY A 797 -9.58 18.90 26.46
C GLY A 797 -10.99 18.71 27.02
N ALA A 798 -11.95 18.20 26.24
CA ALA A 798 -13.27 17.84 26.74
C ALA A 798 -13.17 16.56 27.60
N ALA A 799 -14.02 16.44 28.63
CA ALA A 799 -14.16 15.18 29.37
C ALA A 799 -14.69 14.10 28.43
N LEU A 800 -14.20 12.85 28.59
CA LEU A 800 -14.69 11.73 27.80
C LEU A 800 -16.17 11.42 28.10
N ALA A 801 -16.91 11.00 27.09
CA ALA A 801 -18.29 10.54 27.23
C ALA A 801 -18.37 9.18 27.94
N SER A 802 -17.33 8.37 27.88
CA SER A 802 -17.22 7.07 28.53
C SER A 802 -16.85 7.14 30.02
N LEU A 803 -16.62 8.32 30.62
CA LEU A 803 -16.22 8.40 32.02
C LEU A 803 -17.39 8.04 32.96
N ASP A 804 -17.17 7.06 33.82
CA ASP A 804 -18.05 6.76 34.92
C ASP A 804 -17.89 7.86 35.99
N PRO A 805 -18.96 8.58 36.36
CA PRO A 805 -18.90 9.67 37.33
C PRO A 805 -18.58 9.22 38.76
N GLU A 806 -18.71 7.91 39.07
CA GLU A 806 -18.41 7.37 40.39
C GLU A 806 -16.91 7.03 40.54
N THR A 807 -16.30 6.47 39.50
CA THR A 807 -14.89 6.07 39.53
C THR A 807 -13.96 7.13 38.92
N GLY A 808 -14.46 7.94 37.99
CA GLY A 808 -13.66 8.86 37.18
C GLY A 808 -12.81 8.17 36.10
N GLU A 809 -13.03 6.87 35.86
CA GLU A 809 -12.39 6.09 34.82
C GLU A 809 -13.35 5.81 33.65
N SER A 810 -12.81 5.51 32.47
CA SER A 810 -13.61 5.09 31.34
C SER A 810 -14.23 3.72 31.59
N VAL A 811 -15.50 3.55 31.22
CA VAL A 811 -16.23 2.26 31.33
C VAL A 811 -15.61 1.14 30.47
N PHE A 812 -14.74 1.47 29.52
CA PHE A 812 -14.04 0.49 28.70
C PHE A 812 -12.85 -0.21 29.39
N TRP A 813 -12.48 0.22 30.62
CA TRP A 813 -11.53 -0.54 31.43
C TRP A 813 -12.16 -1.78 32.09
N ASP A 814 -13.48 -1.81 32.16
CA ASP A 814 -14.25 -2.89 32.77
C ASP A 814 -14.46 -4.06 31.80
N ASP A 815 -13.97 -5.22 32.16
CA ASP A 815 -14.16 -6.46 31.41
C ASP A 815 -15.62 -6.95 31.62
N ILE A 816 -16.51 -6.66 30.67
CA ILE A 816 -17.94 -6.98 30.76
C ILE A 816 -18.26 -8.47 30.83
N THR A 817 -17.31 -9.34 30.58
CA THR A 817 -17.48 -10.79 30.73
C THR A 817 -17.41 -11.22 32.19
N THR A 818 -16.93 -10.36 33.10
CA THR A 818 -16.82 -10.59 34.54
C THR A 818 -18.01 -10.05 35.31
N ALA A 819 -19.19 -10.62 35.14
CA ALA A 819 -20.49 -10.12 35.58
C ALA A 819 -20.65 -9.74 37.10
N THR A 820 -19.67 -10.03 37.93
CA THR A 820 -19.76 -9.84 39.39
C THR A 820 -18.77 -8.82 39.94
N ARG A 821 -18.02 -8.17 39.11
CA ARG A 821 -16.99 -7.20 39.49
C ARG A 821 -16.77 -6.17 38.39
N THR A 822 -16.19 -5.02 38.73
CA THR A 822 -15.73 -4.02 37.82
C THR A 822 -14.20 -3.93 37.95
N GLU A 823 -13.49 -3.97 36.86
CA GLU A 823 -12.05 -3.80 36.80
C GLU A 823 -11.67 -2.32 36.68
N SER A 824 -10.48 -1.98 37.19
CA SER A 824 -9.84 -0.68 36.94
C SER A 824 -8.74 -0.81 35.89
N ARG A 825 -8.29 0.32 35.33
CA ARG A 825 -7.12 0.41 34.46
C ARG A 825 -5.90 -0.31 35.06
N HIS A 826 -5.62 -0.06 36.33
CA HIS A 826 -4.47 -0.63 37.01
C HIS A 826 -4.58 -2.14 37.16
N GLU A 827 -5.74 -2.64 37.60
CA GLU A 827 -5.96 -4.09 37.70
C GLU A 827 -5.82 -4.77 36.35
N LEU A 828 -6.43 -4.20 35.30
CA LEU A 828 -6.33 -4.71 33.93
C LEU A 828 -4.88 -4.77 33.45
N ALA A 829 -4.11 -3.68 33.63
CA ALA A 829 -2.70 -3.61 33.23
C ALA A 829 -1.84 -4.67 33.95
N VAL A 830 -2.03 -4.88 35.25
CA VAL A 830 -1.31 -5.90 36.04
C VAL A 830 -1.73 -7.30 35.63
N ARG A 831 -3.01 -7.56 35.43
CA ARG A 831 -3.54 -8.86 35.01
C ARG A 831 -2.92 -9.29 33.68
N GLU A 832 -2.92 -8.38 32.70
CA GLU A 832 -2.39 -8.67 31.37
C GLU A 832 -0.86 -8.73 31.37
N PHE A 833 -0.19 -8.07 32.31
CA PHE A 833 1.26 -8.20 32.46
C PHE A 833 1.64 -9.59 32.99
N VAL A 834 0.93 -10.10 34.00
CA VAL A 834 1.11 -11.48 34.49
C VAL A 834 0.84 -12.47 33.37
N ALA A 835 -0.26 -12.30 32.64
CA ALA A 835 -0.61 -13.17 31.51
C ALA A 835 0.47 -13.15 30.40
N ALA A 836 1.12 -12.00 30.17
CA ALA A 836 2.24 -11.89 29.23
C ALA A 836 3.46 -12.66 29.70
N LEU A 837 3.84 -12.57 30.97
CA LEU A 837 4.95 -13.33 31.55
C LEU A 837 4.69 -14.85 31.52
N GLU A 838 3.48 -15.29 31.87
CA GLU A 838 3.04 -16.69 31.77
C GLU A 838 3.11 -17.20 30.33
N PHE A 839 2.64 -16.40 29.37
CA PHE A 839 2.75 -16.74 27.94
C PHE A 839 4.20 -16.90 27.51
N LEU A 840 5.07 -15.94 27.84
CA LEU A 840 6.49 -16.03 27.46
C LEU A 840 7.18 -17.26 28.07
N ALA A 841 6.78 -17.70 29.27
CA ALA A 841 7.27 -18.90 29.89
C ALA A 841 6.65 -20.19 29.35
N SER A 842 5.53 -20.12 28.61
CA SER A 842 4.78 -21.28 28.12
C SER A 842 5.57 -22.13 27.10
N PRO A 843 5.18 -23.40 26.86
CA PRO A 843 5.80 -24.24 25.84
C PRO A 843 5.73 -23.62 24.42
N PHE A 844 6.66 -24.00 23.55
CA PHE A 844 6.61 -23.67 22.14
C PHE A 844 5.31 -24.17 21.50
N GLY A 845 4.66 -23.34 20.74
CA GLY A 845 3.61 -23.76 19.79
C GLY A 845 4.22 -24.38 18.54
N GLY A 846 3.54 -25.36 17.94
CA GLY A 846 4.00 -26.01 16.71
C GLY A 846 4.08 -25.09 15.49
N ASP A 847 3.39 -23.97 15.56
CA ASP A 847 3.30 -22.89 14.56
C ASP A 847 4.02 -21.59 15.00
N ARG A 848 4.96 -21.71 15.95
CA ARG A 848 5.69 -20.58 16.59
C ARG A 848 4.83 -19.68 17.49
N SER A 849 3.57 -20.06 17.76
CA SER A 849 2.63 -19.29 18.57
C SER A 849 2.84 -19.38 20.10
N GLY A 850 3.64 -20.34 20.58
CA GLY A 850 3.94 -20.53 22.02
C GLY A 850 5.00 -19.58 22.56
N GLY A 851 5.32 -19.74 23.86
CA GLY A 851 6.38 -19.00 24.55
C GLY A 851 7.78 -19.56 24.30
N PHE A 852 8.68 -19.42 25.30
CA PHE A 852 10.08 -19.85 25.25
C PHE A 852 10.34 -21.15 26.05
N ASN A 853 9.30 -21.78 26.57
CA ASN A 853 9.38 -22.99 27.39
C ASN A 853 10.29 -22.88 28.61
N THR A 854 10.42 -21.70 29.19
CA THR A 854 11.25 -21.41 30.37
C THR A 854 10.84 -20.11 31.03
N THR A 855 10.97 -20.07 32.36
CA THR A 855 10.81 -18.82 33.15
C THR A 855 12.09 -17.98 33.20
N ASP A 856 13.19 -18.45 32.65
CA ASP A 856 14.45 -17.69 32.56
C ASP A 856 14.28 -16.57 31.51
N GLN A 857 14.03 -15.36 31.97
CA GLN A 857 13.80 -14.19 31.11
C GLN A 857 15.03 -13.86 30.23
N THR A 858 16.23 -14.31 30.58
CA THR A 858 17.44 -13.96 29.83
C THR A 858 17.46 -14.52 28.39
N VAL A 859 16.58 -15.48 28.10
CA VAL A 859 16.47 -16.08 26.77
C VAL A 859 15.31 -15.53 25.93
N TRP A 860 14.48 -14.65 26.50
CA TRP A 860 13.30 -14.08 25.81
C TRP A 860 13.68 -12.96 24.85
N LYS A 861 14.48 -13.27 23.86
CA LYS A 861 14.94 -12.27 22.89
C LYS A 861 13.89 -11.97 21.85
N TRP A 862 13.70 -10.69 21.53
CA TRP A 862 12.70 -10.21 20.57
C TRP A 862 12.84 -10.85 19.19
N GLY A 863 14.05 -10.90 18.61
CA GLY A 863 14.29 -11.45 17.28
C GLY A 863 14.03 -12.95 17.14
N LEU A 864 13.85 -13.69 18.23
CA LEU A 864 13.44 -15.10 18.17
C LEU A 864 11.93 -15.25 17.89
N LYS A 865 11.16 -14.20 18.12
CA LYS A 865 9.71 -14.13 17.87
C LYS A 865 9.38 -13.18 16.72
N HIS A 866 10.11 -12.08 16.62
CA HIS A 866 9.94 -11.09 15.56
C HIS A 866 10.94 -11.40 14.43
N PHE A 867 10.49 -12.21 13.48
CA PHE A 867 11.30 -12.68 12.36
C PHE A 867 10.52 -12.52 11.07
N VAL A 868 11.23 -12.56 9.93
CA VAL A 868 10.65 -12.51 8.60
C VAL A 868 10.96 -13.80 7.83
N THR A 869 10.04 -14.20 6.99
CA THR A 869 10.27 -15.08 5.84
C THR A 869 9.87 -14.28 4.62
N PHE A 870 10.74 -14.18 3.62
CA PHE A 870 10.33 -13.60 2.34
C PHE A 870 9.62 -14.70 1.56
N GLU A 871 8.31 -14.74 1.67
CA GLU A 871 7.49 -15.77 1.04
C GLU A 871 7.50 -15.66 -0.48
N SER A 872 7.37 -16.79 -1.16
CA SER A 872 7.24 -16.81 -2.61
C SER A 872 6.11 -15.86 -3.07
N PHE A 873 6.43 -14.96 -4.00
CA PHE A 873 5.45 -14.06 -4.60
C PHE A 873 4.24 -14.84 -5.17
N VAL A 874 4.47 -16.01 -5.74
CA VAL A 874 3.41 -16.86 -6.30
C VAL A 874 2.50 -17.41 -5.21
N ALA A 875 3.07 -17.87 -4.08
CA ALA A 875 2.28 -18.35 -2.95
C ALA A 875 1.45 -17.22 -2.33
N ALA A 876 2.03 -16.03 -2.23
CA ALA A 876 1.34 -14.83 -1.76
C ALA A 876 0.16 -14.45 -2.70
N GLU A 877 0.37 -14.48 -4.03
CA GLU A 877 -0.63 -14.10 -5.05
C GLU A 877 -1.81 -15.08 -5.16
N LEU A 878 -1.56 -16.36 -5.00
CA LEU A 878 -2.60 -17.39 -5.19
C LEU A 878 -3.39 -17.69 -3.92
N GLY A 879 -3.15 -16.92 -2.86
CA GLY A 879 -4.02 -16.82 -1.68
C GLY A 879 -4.18 -18.09 -0.86
N GLY A 880 -3.14 -18.53 -0.14
CA GLY A 880 -3.30 -19.42 1.01
C GLY A 880 -3.72 -20.87 0.73
N ASP A 881 -3.72 -21.35 -0.52
CA ASP A 881 -3.88 -22.75 -0.82
C ASP A 881 -2.62 -23.50 -0.37
N GLU A 882 -2.74 -24.35 0.67
CA GLU A 882 -1.60 -25.14 1.20
C GLU A 882 -0.89 -25.95 0.11
N LEU A 883 -1.60 -26.39 -0.94
CA LEU A 883 -1.01 -27.13 -2.04
C LEU A 883 -0.11 -26.23 -2.90
N VAL A 884 -0.59 -25.03 -3.22
CA VAL A 884 0.16 -24.06 -4.02
C VAL A 884 1.32 -23.48 -3.22
N GLY A 885 1.09 -23.06 -1.98
CA GLY A 885 2.14 -22.57 -1.09
C GLY A 885 3.24 -23.59 -0.87
N GLY A 886 2.89 -24.86 -0.65
CA GLY A 886 3.86 -25.95 -0.49
C GLY A 886 4.68 -26.23 -1.75
N LEU A 887 4.12 -25.99 -2.95
CA LEU A 887 4.86 -26.17 -4.22
C LEU A 887 5.96 -25.13 -4.40
N PHE A 888 5.74 -23.91 -3.95
CA PHE A 888 6.66 -22.78 -4.13
C PHE A 888 7.50 -22.46 -2.90
N ALA A 889 7.45 -23.27 -1.83
CA ALA A 889 8.23 -23.07 -0.60
C ALA A 889 9.74 -23.03 -0.83
N ASP A 890 10.27 -23.72 -1.85
CA ASP A 890 11.68 -23.65 -2.21
C ASP A 890 12.11 -22.28 -2.80
N MET A 891 11.14 -21.41 -3.08
CA MET A 891 11.37 -20.04 -3.55
C MET A 891 11.29 -19.01 -2.41
N ASP A 892 10.98 -19.43 -1.19
CA ASP A 892 11.06 -18.58 0.00
C ASP A 892 12.52 -18.26 0.33
N ILE A 893 12.79 -17.06 0.82
CA ILE A 893 14.08 -16.73 1.43
C ILE A 893 13.96 -16.88 2.94
N THR A 894 14.67 -17.86 3.47
CA THR A 894 14.62 -18.29 4.88
C THR A 894 16.02 -18.53 5.42
N THR A 895 16.12 -19.17 6.57
CA THR A 895 17.39 -19.64 7.14
C THR A 895 18.13 -20.66 6.25
N ASP A 896 17.48 -21.26 5.27
CA ASP A 896 18.12 -22.14 4.29
C ASP A 896 19.01 -21.37 3.31
N ASN A 897 18.62 -20.12 2.97
CA ASN A 897 19.38 -19.22 2.10
C ASN A 897 20.38 -18.36 2.90
N ILE A 898 19.97 -17.92 4.10
CA ILE A 898 20.74 -17.04 4.99
C ILE A 898 20.88 -17.74 6.35
N PRO A 899 21.88 -18.62 6.52
CA PRO A 899 22.02 -19.40 7.74
C PRO A 899 22.25 -18.53 8.97
N LEU A 900 21.61 -18.89 10.08
CA LEU A 900 21.97 -18.34 11.39
C LEU A 900 23.39 -18.77 11.79
N ALA A 901 24.04 -18.02 12.68
CA ALA A 901 25.35 -18.33 13.19
C ALA A 901 25.41 -19.66 13.98
N GLU A 902 24.26 -20.14 14.48
CA GLU A 902 24.08 -21.42 15.15
C GLU A 902 23.41 -22.45 14.22
N PRO A 903 23.52 -23.76 14.51
CA PRO A 903 22.81 -24.79 13.77
C PRO A 903 21.31 -24.53 13.72
N GLU A 904 20.67 -24.87 12.58
CA GLU A 904 19.26 -24.71 12.36
C GLU A 904 18.43 -25.26 13.55
N PRO A 905 17.53 -24.45 14.15
CA PRO A 905 16.71 -24.88 15.26
C PRO A 905 15.71 -25.96 14.83
N PRO A 906 15.29 -26.88 15.73
CA PRO A 906 14.30 -27.88 15.40
C PRO A 906 12.94 -27.24 15.05
N PHE A 907 12.15 -27.97 14.26
CA PHE A 907 10.79 -27.52 13.89
C PHE A 907 9.97 -27.15 15.15
N GLY A 908 9.31 -25.98 15.08
CA GLY A 908 8.57 -25.42 16.22
C GLY A 908 9.40 -24.52 17.16
N ASP A 909 10.72 -24.45 16.96
CA ASP A 909 11.57 -23.46 17.67
C ASP A 909 11.33 -22.07 17.08
N PRO A 910 11.10 -21.04 17.91
CA PRO A 910 10.89 -19.67 17.42
C PRO A 910 12.06 -19.10 16.59
N ARG A 911 13.25 -19.68 16.69
CA ARG A 911 14.44 -19.25 15.94
C ARG A 911 14.47 -19.63 14.46
N ARG A 912 13.45 -20.30 13.92
CA ARG A 912 13.46 -20.76 12.51
C ARG A 912 13.23 -19.68 11.47
N GLY A 913 12.80 -18.49 11.83
CA GLY A 913 12.71 -17.35 10.90
C GLY A 913 13.99 -16.52 10.89
N LEU A 914 14.14 -15.65 9.91
CA LEU A 914 15.24 -14.69 9.85
C LEU A 914 15.01 -13.60 10.90
N PRO A 915 15.82 -13.49 11.96
CA PRO A 915 15.73 -12.42 12.93
C PRO A 915 16.19 -11.12 12.27
N GLY A 916 15.27 -10.38 11.73
CA GLY A 916 15.56 -9.11 11.09
C GLY A 916 14.74 -8.01 11.75
N PHE A 917 14.69 -6.89 11.14
CA PHE A 917 13.89 -5.72 11.47
C PHE A 917 13.48 -5.62 12.95
N PRO A 918 14.33 -5.08 13.84
CA PRO A 918 14.14 -5.15 15.30
C PRO A 918 12.98 -4.28 15.82
N ARG A 919 12.20 -3.68 14.96
CA ARG A 919 11.10 -2.76 15.27
C ARG A 919 10.08 -3.41 16.21
N PRO A 920 9.63 -2.72 17.28
CA PRO A 920 8.50 -3.17 18.09
C PRO A 920 7.20 -3.23 17.30
N CYS A 921 6.27 -4.05 17.75
CA CYS A 921 4.93 -4.13 17.16
C CYS A 921 4.05 -2.92 17.55
N ASP A 922 4.49 -1.73 17.23
CA ASP A 922 3.73 -0.49 17.46
C ASP A 922 2.53 -0.40 16.51
N GLY A 923 1.62 -1.35 16.58
CA GLY A 923 0.44 -1.42 15.73
C GLY A 923 0.49 -2.47 14.62
N GLY A 924 1.54 -3.31 14.52
CA GLY A 924 1.74 -4.27 13.45
C GLY A 924 1.44 -5.73 13.78
N CYS A 925 1.02 -6.04 15.01
CA CYS A 925 0.77 -7.43 15.43
C CYS A 925 -0.71 -7.67 15.71
N ILE A 926 -1.55 -7.61 14.66
CA ILE A 926 -3.00 -7.77 14.76
C ILE A 926 -3.45 -8.85 13.78
N ASP A 927 -4.40 -9.68 14.22
CA ASP A 927 -4.96 -10.75 13.38
C ASP A 927 -6.12 -10.27 12.49
N ALA A 928 -6.47 -11.09 11.48
CA ALA A 928 -7.50 -10.84 10.49
C ALA A 928 -8.89 -10.53 11.05
N GLY A 929 -9.22 -11.03 12.23
CA GLY A 929 -10.47 -10.74 12.91
C GLY A 929 -10.52 -9.41 13.65
N GLY A 930 -9.47 -8.57 13.53
CA GLY A 930 -9.31 -7.34 14.31
C GLY A 930 -8.90 -7.61 15.75
N GLY A 931 -8.63 -8.86 16.11
CA GLY A 931 -8.01 -9.27 17.36
C GLY A 931 -6.53 -8.93 17.36
N ILE A 932 -5.92 -8.89 18.54
CA ILE A 932 -4.49 -8.59 18.66
C ILE A 932 -3.73 -9.89 18.65
N ARG A 933 -2.70 -10.00 17.80
CA ARG A 933 -1.76 -11.11 17.82
C ARG A 933 -0.98 -11.08 19.13
N SER A 934 -1.51 -11.75 20.14
CA SER A 934 -0.84 -11.86 21.44
C SER A 934 0.14 -13.02 21.51
N THR A 935 0.28 -13.79 20.45
CA THR A 935 1.06 -15.04 20.42
C THR A 935 1.97 -15.17 19.21
N ASP A 936 1.65 -14.57 18.08
CA ASP A 936 2.48 -14.53 16.87
C ASP A 936 3.00 -13.12 16.63
N PHE A 937 4.32 -12.97 16.58
CA PHE A 937 5.03 -11.71 16.38
C PHE A 937 5.87 -11.70 15.10
N SER A 938 5.72 -12.70 14.23
CA SER A 938 6.33 -12.68 12.89
C SER A 938 5.80 -11.50 12.09
N TYR A 939 6.59 -11.04 11.13
CA TYR A 939 6.18 -9.97 10.23
C TYR A 939 6.40 -10.35 8.76
N SER A 940 5.52 -9.86 7.91
CA SER A 940 5.50 -10.14 6.47
C SER A 940 5.38 -8.87 5.62
N SER A 941 5.29 -7.70 6.25
CA SER A 941 5.22 -6.40 5.60
C SER A 941 6.31 -5.46 6.10
N GLY A 942 6.96 -4.75 5.19
CA GLY A 942 8.07 -3.85 5.52
C GLY A 942 8.61 -3.10 4.32
N PRO A 943 9.79 -2.46 4.46
CA PRO A 943 10.39 -1.69 3.37
C PRO A 943 10.72 -2.55 2.16
N VAL A 944 10.02 -2.38 1.05
CA VAL A 944 10.37 -3.00 -0.24
C VAL A 944 11.40 -2.18 -1.01
N MET A 945 11.78 -1.04 -0.46
CA MET A 945 12.90 -0.20 -0.88
C MET A 945 13.38 0.63 0.32
N ARG A 946 14.66 1.01 0.33
CA ARG A 946 15.22 2.03 1.22
C ARG A 946 16.06 2.98 0.38
N MET A 947 15.40 3.96 -0.24
CA MET A 947 16.04 4.88 -1.16
C MET A 947 16.32 6.21 -0.48
N VAL A 948 17.56 6.73 -0.64
CA VAL A 948 17.92 8.10 -0.29
C VAL A 948 18.69 8.71 -1.45
N VAL A 949 18.28 9.90 -1.89
CA VAL A 949 18.93 10.62 -2.99
C VAL A 949 19.22 12.05 -2.54
N GLU A 950 20.45 12.47 -2.67
CA GLU A 950 20.92 13.85 -2.53
C GLU A 950 21.15 14.44 -3.93
N LEU A 951 20.59 15.62 -4.17
CA LEU A 951 20.61 16.29 -5.45
C LEU A 951 21.54 17.51 -5.36
N ASP A 952 22.74 17.35 -5.90
CA ASP A 952 23.74 18.39 -6.01
C ASP A 952 23.75 18.94 -7.46
N PRO A 953 23.81 20.24 -7.71
CA PRO A 953 23.94 20.80 -9.06
C PRO A 953 25.10 20.24 -9.89
N ASP A 954 26.15 19.77 -9.24
CA ASP A 954 27.31 19.14 -9.87
C ASP A 954 27.15 17.63 -10.08
N GLY A 955 26.05 17.03 -9.61
CA GLY A 955 25.70 15.61 -9.78
C GLY A 955 25.07 14.97 -8.54
N MET A 956 24.08 14.11 -8.74
CA MET A 956 23.36 13.43 -7.68
C MET A 956 24.20 12.32 -7.03
N ARG A 957 23.88 11.99 -5.78
CA ARG A 957 24.34 10.77 -5.08
C ARG A 957 23.15 10.10 -4.44
N GLY A 958 23.14 8.78 -4.40
CA GLY A 958 22.05 8.06 -3.76
C GLY A 958 22.42 6.65 -3.36
N THR A 959 21.58 6.08 -2.51
CA THR A 959 21.63 4.67 -2.10
C THR A 959 20.24 4.05 -2.15
N ASN A 960 20.18 2.74 -2.37
CA ASN A 960 18.95 1.96 -2.30
C ASN A 960 19.25 0.51 -1.93
N ILE A 961 18.26 -0.21 -1.43
CA ILE A 961 18.25 -1.66 -1.23
C ILE A 961 16.82 -2.17 -1.37
N ILE A 962 16.66 -3.40 -1.90
CA ILE A 962 15.38 -4.12 -1.94
C ILE A 962 15.48 -5.40 -1.11
N PRO A 963 14.39 -5.92 -0.55
CA PRO A 963 14.37 -7.22 0.12
C PRO A 963 14.55 -8.34 -0.91
N GLY A 964 15.42 -9.32 -0.64
CA GLY A 964 15.70 -10.43 -1.55
C GLY A 964 16.78 -10.10 -2.58
N GLY A 965 16.44 -10.07 -3.86
CA GLY A 965 17.36 -9.79 -4.95
C GLY A 965 16.66 -9.40 -6.26
N GLN A 966 17.44 -9.15 -7.31
CA GLN A 966 16.92 -8.71 -8.62
C GLN A 966 16.32 -9.85 -9.45
N VAL A 967 16.75 -11.10 -9.24
CA VAL A 967 16.43 -12.24 -10.10
C VAL A 967 15.53 -13.23 -9.36
N ALA A 968 14.47 -13.70 -10.00
CA ALA A 968 13.51 -14.64 -9.42
C ALA A 968 14.00 -16.10 -9.34
N ASP A 969 15.04 -16.47 -10.10
CA ASP A 969 15.57 -17.83 -10.11
C ASP A 969 16.35 -18.14 -8.83
N PRO A 970 15.93 -19.09 -7.96
CA PRO A 970 16.66 -19.50 -6.77
C PRO A 970 18.07 -20.05 -7.03
N GLY A 971 18.34 -20.50 -8.26
CA GLY A 971 19.67 -20.91 -8.70
C GLY A 971 20.63 -19.76 -9.01
N SER A 972 20.13 -18.53 -9.07
CA SER A 972 20.92 -17.34 -9.35
C SER A 972 21.64 -16.83 -8.10
N ALA A 973 22.88 -16.33 -8.27
CA ALA A 973 23.59 -15.62 -7.21
C ALA A 973 22.90 -14.30 -6.81
N TYR A 974 21.95 -13.81 -7.60
CA TYR A 974 21.24 -12.55 -7.40
C TYR A 974 19.78 -12.74 -6.96
N PHE A 975 19.46 -13.93 -6.45
CA PHE A 975 18.14 -14.25 -5.91
C PHE A 975 17.92 -13.64 -4.51
N ALA A 976 18.94 -13.73 -3.64
CA ALA A 976 18.87 -13.32 -2.24
C ALA A 976 20.05 -12.45 -1.78
N ASP A 977 20.86 -11.95 -2.72
CA ASP A 977 22.12 -11.27 -2.42
C ASP A 977 21.97 -9.91 -1.74
N GLN A 978 20.77 -9.29 -1.81
CA GLN A 978 20.45 -8.06 -1.11
C GLN A 978 19.76 -8.31 0.24
N ALA A 979 19.27 -9.51 0.51
CA ALA A 979 18.53 -9.83 1.72
C ALA A 979 19.37 -9.63 3.01
N GLU A 980 20.63 -10.04 3.02
CA GLU A 980 21.52 -9.80 4.19
C GLU A 980 21.78 -8.31 4.45
N LEU A 981 21.99 -7.51 3.39
CA LEU A 981 22.13 -6.05 3.51
C LEU A 981 20.85 -5.43 4.05
N TRP A 982 19.70 -5.84 3.51
CA TRP A 982 18.39 -5.35 3.95
C TRP A 982 18.15 -5.67 5.43
N LEU A 983 18.43 -6.90 5.87
CA LEU A 983 18.31 -7.36 7.26
C LEU A 983 19.31 -6.64 8.19
N GLY A 984 20.51 -6.35 7.69
CA GLY A 984 21.56 -5.60 8.38
C GLY A 984 21.35 -4.08 8.37
N ASN A 985 20.27 -3.57 7.74
CA ASN A 985 19.99 -2.15 7.54
C ASN A 985 21.10 -1.42 6.75
N GLU A 986 21.73 -2.11 5.82
CA GLU A 986 22.73 -1.56 4.89
C GLU A 986 22.08 -1.28 3.54
N THR A 987 22.67 -0.36 2.77
CA THR A 987 22.21 0.04 1.44
C THR A 987 23.35 0.02 0.44
N SER A 988 23.02 -0.08 -0.86
CA SER A 988 23.97 -0.04 -1.97
C SER A 988 23.89 1.28 -2.73
N PRO A 989 25.02 1.79 -3.27
CA PRO A 989 25.00 3.01 -4.06
C PRO A 989 24.15 2.90 -5.33
N ILE A 990 23.42 3.95 -5.64
CA ILE A 990 22.75 4.12 -6.92
C ILE A 990 23.79 4.59 -7.95
N ARG A 991 24.09 3.76 -8.95
CA ARG A 991 25.00 4.06 -10.04
C ARG A 991 24.20 4.72 -11.17
N PHE A 992 24.44 6.00 -11.43
CA PHE A 992 23.66 6.78 -12.38
C PHE A 992 24.48 7.29 -13.57
N TYR A 993 25.60 7.96 -13.31
CA TYR A 993 26.44 8.54 -14.37
C TYR A 993 27.26 7.49 -15.09
N THR A 994 27.43 7.66 -16.38
CA THR A 994 28.15 6.73 -17.28
C THR A 994 29.52 6.29 -16.75
N ASP A 995 30.31 7.23 -16.24
CA ASP A 995 31.64 6.93 -15.70
C ASP A 995 31.57 6.06 -14.44
N ASP A 996 30.59 6.29 -13.58
CA ASP A 996 30.36 5.49 -12.37
C ASP A 996 29.83 4.09 -12.71
N VAL A 997 28.89 4.00 -13.65
CA VAL A 997 28.39 2.72 -14.17
C VAL A 997 29.52 1.90 -14.79
N ILE A 998 30.37 2.50 -15.60
CA ILE A 998 31.54 1.83 -16.20
C ILE A 998 32.54 1.36 -15.13
N ALA A 999 32.81 2.21 -14.13
CA ALA A 999 33.78 1.90 -13.07
C ALA A 999 33.34 0.72 -12.18
N ASN A 1000 32.05 0.50 -12.04
CA ASN A 1000 31.43 -0.53 -11.19
C ASN A 1000 30.76 -1.65 -12.00
N ALA A 1001 31.03 -1.72 -13.31
CA ALA A 1001 30.45 -2.72 -14.20
C ALA A 1001 30.93 -4.14 -13.86
N THR A 1002 29.98 -5.06 -13.63
CA THR A 1002 30.24 -6.49 -13.46
C THR A 1002 30.18 -7.24 -14.79
N GLY A 1003 29.51 -6.70 -15.80
CA GLY A 1003 29.38 -7.24 -17.13
C GLY A 1003 28.74 -6.28 -18.13
N ARG A 1004 28.90 -6.57 -19.42
CA ARG A 1004 28.26 -5.88 -20.52
C ARG A 1004 27.60 -6.87 -21.46
N GLU A 1005 26.34 -6.68 -21.71
CA GLU A 1005 25.56 -7.41 -22.69
C GLU A 1005 25.37 -6.52 -23.94
N LEU A 1006 25.61 -7.10 -25.12
CA LEU A 1006 25.36 -6.44 -26.41
C LEU A 1006 24.12 -7.06 -27.02
N LEU A 1007 23.05 -6.28 -27.13
CA LEU A 1007 21.85 -6.67 -27.87
C LEU A 1007 21.92 -6.05 -29.25
N SER A 1008 21.77 -6.85 -30.32
CA SER A 1008 21.93 -6.44 -31.71
C SER A 1008 20.71 -6.80 -32.54
N PRO A 1009 20.40 -6.02 -33.60
CA PRO A 1009 19.35 -6.35 -34.55
C PRO A 1009 19.55 -7.68 -35.26
#